data_ee0d8bc76f4963f207689e9fc2a01c38
#
_entry.id   ee0d8bc76f4963f207689e9fc2a01c38
#
_cell.length_a   1.000
_cell.length_b   1.000
_cell.length_c   1.000
_cell.angle_alpha   90.00
_cell.angle_beta   90.00
_cell.angle_gamma   90.00
#
_symmetry.space_group_name_H-M   'P 1'
#
loop_
_entity.id
_entity.type
_entity.pdbx_description
1 polymer ?
#
loop_
_entity_poly.entity_id
_entity_poly.type
_entity_poly.pdbx_seq_one_letter_code
_entity_poly.pdbx_strand_id
1 'polypeptide(L)'
;MVNCITVNEKGHKVALLVPNREKYLALRNAPANRENFLKARAGDNNAKRRLVQFNYNDQLPDGLLAGCNTAASTFSHDIDCRDKEECKQTARRVLDHKEELGLQELTVSPNWGLHAVCRRVMGKTILENQIRFSQITETEMDCNAHDQQRVMFTGPADTAVLLYLDDSIFAEPLSVEEGQAECQRLKEREERGEEVLPANYKKGEKHYRPWEQTAAPAADDTQQAEAATTSDTEAQEAAAEVPMLFDHPVADYINTMLPNGAAKGQRHKTMLGLAGDLIILLDNDETEVKRALMQISWVRDVVKERGEKEVDGVIDSAKKLLKKRESESFYPVRPSKDMVAAIEELTRQNYQQLLNASNVMPAGSEATHEEVEMLTRMGSQIRKFNRDFPLLKLLCHRRKPIHYVAALFVGGGFATTLMTRCWHIFYPAPGEKCRLNTLVMLIGRPGSGKHFAVDLYNLLMAPIKRSDQNQIDALNAWNKEREQHNGATKSSTPRPDQVYRCLPAETSAAAIREAEFNAKELIDGEEWPLHVSIFDSELNNTLNQMKKSHMDAFKTLWLKSFHSEAGGALLKTSSSPVGEFPIHFNAVYTGTYDAFEQLATEASYNSGVTTRFACVPMGPTQYEMMEYRVYTNEDRLVDQQISEWACKLDATIGEIPAAELSKALYQWTARKMDEAREEQSAVLEEMLKRPAWVGIRFALPFIVSRHWGEMAQDENGKFRCGAGFQIDKKDIELALFIAQAQYDFQQFFFYELGQRQHDRQVAKASGRKLQSRMTLAFKRLPDVFTSNDVDLCYGYQGNKNSICSCLKRLQDDGRIKKIRSGADKGKYRKIGVALRQQ
;
A
#
# COMPACT_ATOMS: atom_id res chain seq x y z
N MET A 1 37.92 -3.27 -10.42
CA MET A 1 37.81 -2.14 -9.46
C MET A 1 36.75 -2.46 -8.41
N VAL A 2 37.06 -2.30 -7.14
CA VAL A 2 36.16 -2.60 -6.02
C VAL A 2 35.99 -1.37 -5.14
N ASN A 3 34.77 -0.87 -5.01
CA ASN A 3 34.44 0.25 -4.12
C ASN A 3 33.54 -0.24 -2.99
N CYS A 4 33.96 -0.09 -1.73
CA CYS A 4 33.12 -0.34 -0.57
C CYS A 4 32.19 0.86 -0.33
N ILE A 5 30.88 0.61 -0.24
CA ILE A 5 29.91 1.67 -0.02
C ILE A 5 29.65 1.87 1.46
N THR A 6 29.86 3.08 1.93
CA THR A 6 29.62 3.52 3.30
C THR A 6 28.65 4.71 3.30
N VAL A 7 28.28 5.19 4.49
CA VAL A 7 27.44 6.36 4.65
C VAL A 7 28.26 7.44 5.36
N ASN A 8 28.33 8.65 4.78
CA ASN A 8 29.02 9.77 5.38
C ASN A 8 28.16 10.43 6.50
N GLU A 9 28.74 11.40 7.20
CA GLU A 9 28.06 12.13 8.28
C GLU A 9 26.76 12.83 7.87
N LYS A 10 26.59 13.11 6.57
CA LYS A 10 25.39 13.73 6.00
C LYS A 10 24.34 12.70 5.55
N GLY A 11 24.58 11.39 5.77
CA GLY A 11 23.68 10.32 5.38
C GLY A 11 23.76 9.91 3.91
N HIS A 12 24.72 10.44 3.13
CA HIS A 12 24.88 10.08 1.72
C HIS A 12 25.77 8.85 1.57
N LYS A 13 25.43 7.97 0.62
CA LYS A 13 26.26 6.83 0.25
C LYS A 13 27.51 7.32 -0.49
N VAL A 14 28.67 6.97 0.04
CA VAL A 14 29.97 7.27 -0.55
C VAL A 14 30.73 5.98 -0.79
N ALA A 15 31.56 6.01 -1.84
CA ALA A 15 32.42 4.90 -2.21
C ALA A 15 33.83 5.12 -1.64
N LEU A 16 34.41 4.05 -1.09
CA LEU A 16 35.81 3.97 -0.68
C LEU A 16 36.49 2.87 -1.46
N LEU A 17 37.58 3.20 -2.14
CA LEU A 17 38.35 2.24 -2.92
C LEU A 17 38.93 1.14 -2.01
N VAL A 18 38.74 -0.11 -2.43
CA VAL A 18 39.33 -1.29 -1.79
C VAL A 18 40.57 -1.71 -2.58
N PRO A 19 41.77 -1.42 -2.09
CA PRO A 19 42.97 -1.49 -2.90
C PRO A 19 43.55 -2.89 -3.13
N ASN A 20 43.17 -3.84 -2.28
CA ASN A 20 43.76 -5.19 -2.35
C ASN A 20 42.87 -6.27 -1.71
N ARG A 21 43.24 -7.51 -1.95
CA ARG A 21 42.58 -8.70 -1.42
C ARG A 21 42.48 -8.74 0.12
N GLU A 22 43.54 -8.36 0.82
CA GLU A 22 43.55 -8.37 2.28
C GLU A 22 42.44 -7.47 2.85
N LYS A 23 42.37 -6.22 2.40
CA LYS A 23 41.35 -5.25 2.80
C LYS A 23 39.95 -5.75 2.44
N TYR A 24 39.80 -6.32 1.25
CA TYR A 24 38.54 -6.87 0.77
C TYR A 24 38.03 -8.00 1.66
N LEU A 25 38.89 -8.99 1.94
CA LEU A 25 38.53 -10.12 2.81
C LEU A 25 38.26 -9.68 4.25
N ALA A 26 39.01 -8.68 4.77
CA ALA A 26 38.76 -8.14 6.10
C ALA A 26 37.37 -7.51 6.22
N LEU A 27 36.94 -6.73 5.22
CA LEU A 27 35.58 -6.16 5.17
C LEU A 27 34.51 -7.24 5.13
N ARG A 28 34.65 -8.25 4.29
CA ARG A 28 33.70 -9.37 4.17
C ARG A 28 33.61 -10.20 5.45
N ASN A 29 34.73 -10.45 6.09
CA ASN A 29 34.81 -11.28 7.29
C ASN A 29 34.55 -10.53 8.59
N ALA A 30 34.21 -9.24 8.54
CA ALA A 30 33.84 -8.47 9.73
C ALA A 30 32.74 -9.22 10.52
N PRO A 31 32.87 -9.32 11.87
CA PRO A 31 31.92 -10.09 12.68
C PRO A 31 30.46 -9.69 12.46
N ALA A 32 30.19 -8.39 12.36
CA ALA A 32 28.87 -7.85 12.08
C ALA A 32 28.33 -8.28 10.70
N ASN A 33 29.19 -8.35 9.67
CA ASN A 33 28.79 -8.80 8.34
C ASN A 33 28.43 -10.29 8.34
N ARG A 34 29.22 -11.11 9.03
CA ARG A 34 28.95 -12.54 9.18
C ARG A 34 27.64 -12.81 9.91
N GLU A 35 27.38 -12.09 10.99
CA GLU A 35 26.12 -12.19 11.76
C GLU A 35 24.92 -11.77 10.90
N ASN A 36 25.03 -10.63 10.21
CA ASN A 36 23.98 -10.13 9.33
C ASN A 36 23.70 -11.09 8.16
N PHE A 37 24.73 -11.72 7.59
CA PHE A 37 24.56 -12.70 6.53
C PHE A 37 23.79 -13.94 7.00
N LEU A 38 24.07 -14.45 8.19
CA LEU A 38 23.33 -15.58 8.76
C LEU A 38 21.85 -15.21 9.02
N LYS A 39 21.59 -14.01 9.55
CA LYS A 39 20.24 -13.50 9.77
C LYS A 39 19.51 -13.30 8.44
N ALA A 40 20.17 -12.71 7.45
CA ALA A 40 19.60 -12.51 6.11
C ALA A 40 19.27 -13.85 5.45
N ARG A 41 20.13 -14.85 5.58
CA ARG A 41 19.89 -16.23 5.09
C ARG A 41 18.74 -16.93 5.82
N ALA A 42 18.43 -16.50 7.04
CA ALA A 42 17.27 -16.95 7.82
C ALA A 42 15.99 -16.15 7.50
N GLY A 43 16.04 -15.23 6.51
CA GLY A 43 14.88 -14.46 6.04
C GLY A 43 14.73 -13.04 6.64
N ASP A 44 15.73 -12.54 7.37
CA ASP A 44 15.72 -11.17 7.89
C ASP A 44 16.19 -10.18 6.81
N ASN A 45 15.23 -9.52 6.16
CA ASN A 45 15.50 -8.50 5.14
C ASN A 45 16.22 -7.26 5.68
N ASN A 46 16.05 -6.92 6.96
CA ASN A 46 16.77 -5.80 7.56
C ASN A 46 18.25 -6.14 7.76
N ALA A 47 18.55 -7.38 8.12
CA ALA A 47 19.93 -7.87 8.18
C ALA A 47 20.58 -7.89 6.80
N LYS A 48 19.84 -8.25 5.72
CA LYS A 48 20.34 -8.16 4.33
C LYS A 48 20.78 -6.73 3.98
N ARG A 49 20.01 -5.72 4.35
CA ARG A 49 20.34 -4.30 4.10
C ARG A 49 21.59 -3.80 4.85
N ARG A 50 22.00 -4.48 5.91
CA ARG A 50 23.18 -4.16 6.72
C ARG A 50 24.45 -4.92 6.31
N LEU A 51 24.36 -5.76 5.27
CA LEU A 51 25.53 -6.41 4.70
C LEU A 51 26.48 -5.39 4.07
N VAL A 52 27.75 -5.74 4.03
CA VAL A 52 28.75 -4.95 3.30
C VAL A 52 28.32 -4.85 1.85
N GLN A 53 28.37 -3.63 1.31
CA GLN A 53 27.96 -3.30 -0.03
C GLN A 53 29.17 -2.90 -0.87
N PHE A 54 29.32 -3.51 -2.05
CA PHE A 54 30.34 -3.13 -3.01
C PHE A 54 29.70 -2.68 -4.33
N ASN A 55 30.32 -1.67 -4.98
CA ASN A 55 30.05 -1.30 -6.36
C ASN A 55 31.26 -1.68 -7.21
N TYR A 56 31.00 -2.26 -8.39
CA TYR A 56 32.01 -2.74 -9.31
C TYR A 56 31.88 -2.12 -10.71
N ASN A 57 30.88 -1.25 -10.90
CA ASN A 57 30.51 -0.73 -12.22
C ASN A 57 31.10 0.66 -12.49
N ASP A 58 31.54 1.36 -11.47
CA ASP A 58 32.06 2.72 -11.56
C ASP A 58 33.38 2.88 -10.77
N GLN A 59 34.21 3.81 -11.20
CA GLN A 59 35.39 4.23 -10.46
C GLN A 59 34.98 5.40 -9.54
N LEU A 60 34.72 5.14 -8.31
CA LEU A 60 34.25 6.14 -7.35
C LEU A 60 35.21 6.27 -6.14
N PRO A 61 36.53 6.46 -6.32
CA PRO A 61 37.41 6.66 -5.18
C PRO A 61 36.95 7.91 -4.42
N ASP A 62 36.50 7.76 -3.17
CA ASP A 62 36.04 8.82 -2.28
C ASP A 62 34.83 9.63 -2.81
N GLY A 63 34.13 9.12 -3.85
CA GLY A 63 33.01 9.77 -4.52
C GLY A 63 31.63 9.40 -3.97
N LEU A 64 30.63 10.21 -4.33
CA LEU A 64 29.24 9.90 -4.04
C LEU A 64 28.73 8.82 -5.01
N LEU A 65 28.05 7.79 -4.49
CA LEU A 65 27.45 6.76 -5.35
C LEU A 65 26.42 7.35 -6.35
N ALA A 66 25.69 8.39 -5.97
CA ALA A 66 24.77 9.11 -6.86
C ALA A 66 25.48 9.90 -7.99
N GLY A 67 26.79 10.04 -7.95
CA GLY A 67 27.61 10.72 -8.97
C GLY A 67 28.26 9.77 -9.98
N CYS A 68 27.77 8.57 -10.17
CA CYS A 68 28.31 7.55 -11.08
C CYS A 68 28.44 8.09 -12.53
N ASN A 69 29.66 8.36 -12.98
CA ASN A 69 29.98 8.90 -14.31
C ASN A 69 31.31 8.41 -14.86
N THR A 70 31.98 7.45 -14.21
CA THR A 70 33.32 6.98 -14.52
C THR A 70 33.31 5.48 -14.69
N ALA A 71 33.16 4.97 -15.91
CA ALA A 71 33.07 3.54 -16.17
C ALA A 71 34.29 2.77 -15.62
N ALA A 72 34.05 1.73 -14.83
CA ALA A 72 35.09 0.82 -14.38
C ALA A 72 35.47 -0.19 -15.46
N SER A 73 36.62 -0.84 -15.29
CA SER A 73 37.05 -1.98 -16.15
C SER A 73 36.29 -3.27 -15.85
N THR A 74 35.38 -3.25 -14.86
CA THR A 74 34.58 -4.37 -14.40
C THR A 74 33.09 -4.04 -14.51
N PHE A 75 32.27 -5.10 -14.49
CA PHE A 75 30.81 -4.98 -14.29
C PHE A 75 30.33 -6.11 -13.37
N SER A 76 29.23 -5.86 -12.70
CA SER A 76 28.59 -6.86 -11.84
C SER A 76 27.32 -7.41 -12.49
N HIS A 77 27.03 -8.69 -12.20
CA HIS A 77 25.83 -9.39 -12.68
C HIS A 77 25.18 -10.15 -11.53
N ASP A 78 23.87 -9.95 -11.36
CA ASP A 78 23.03 -10.61 -10.35
C ASP A 78 22.27 -11.76 -11.03
N ILE A 79 22.38 -12.96 -10.49
CA ILE A 79 21.79 -14.17 -11.04
C ILE A 79 20.87 -14.76 -9.98
N ASP A 80 19.59 -14.71 -10.24
CA ASP A 80 18.59 -15.31 -9.36
C ASP A 80 18.55 -16.84 -9.58
N CYS A 81 18.54 -17.58 -8.50
CA CYS A 81 18.34 -19.03 -8.48
C CYS A 81 17.18 -19.37 -7.55
N ARG A 82 16.36 -20.35 -7.94
CA ARG A 82 15.15 -20.74 -7.19
C ARG A 82 15.49 -21.36 -5.84
N ASP A 83 16.60 -22.12 -5.80
CA ASP A 83 17.02 -22.84 -4.61
C ASP A 83 18.55 -23.09 -4.58
N LYS A 84 18.99 -23.73 -3.50
CA LYS A 84 20.41 -24.03 -3.27
C LYS A 84 21.00 -24.97 -4.33
N GLU A 85 20.21 -25.88 -4.87
CA GLU A 85 20.73 -26.88 -5.83
C GLU A 85 20.93 -26.23 -7.20
N GLU A 86 19.95 -25.42 -7.65
CA GLU A 86 20.11 -24.62 -8.86
C GLU A 86 21.28 -23.63 -8.74
N CYS A 87 21.44 -22.98 -7.56
CA CYS A 87 22.59 -22.12 -7.29
C CYS A 87 23.94 -22.84 -7.51
N LYS A 88 24.06 -24.07 -7.02
CA LYS A 88 25.29 -24.88 -7.22
C LYS A 88 25.51 -25.26 -8.69
N GLN A 89 24.47 -25.65 -9.40
CA GLN A 89 24.57 -26.03 -10.81
C GLN A 89 24.94 -24.82 -11.65
N THR A 90 24.31 -23.67 -11.39
CA THR A 90 24.60 -22.40 -12.05
C THR A 90 26.02 -21.92 -11.73
N ALA A 91 26.45 -22.02 -10.48
CA ALA A 91 27.84 -21.68 -10.10
C ALA A 91 28.88 -22.54 -10.86
N ARG A 92 28.62 -23.82 -11.05
CA ARG A 92 29.51 -24.70 -11.85
C ARG A 92 29.58 -24.22 -13.30
N ARG A 93 28.45 -23.98 -13.95
CA ARG A 93 28.42 -23.44 -15.32
C ARG A 93 29.21 -22.14 -15.45
N VAL A 94 29.01 -21.21 -14.53
CA VAL A 94 29.77 -19.94 -14.53
C VAL A 94 31.27 -20.18 -14.37
N LEU A 95 31.67 -21.08 -13.47
CA LEU A 95 33.09 -21.43 -13.25
C LEU A 95 33.72 -22.16 -14.42
N ASP A 96 32.97 -23.00 -15.13
CA ASP A 96 33.43 -23.72 -16.34
C ASP A 96 33.77 -22.73 -17.48
N HIS A 97 33.09 -21.57 -17.53
CA HIS A 97 33.30 -20.50 -18.50
C HIS A 97 34.11 -19.31 -17.98
N LYS A 98 34.78 -19.42 -16.82
CA LYS A 98 35.43 -18.30 -16.12
C LYS A 98 36.42 -17.52 -16.98
N GLU A 99 37.21 -18.18 -17.81
CA GLU A 99 38.19 -17.53 -18.69
C GLU A 99 37.50 -16.75 -19.82
N GLU A 100 36.48 -17.32 -20.45
CA GLU A 100 35.69 -16.69 -21.50
C GLU A 100 34.93 -15.49 -21.04
N LEU A 101 34.38 -15.54 -19.80
CA LEU A 101 33.65 -14.46 -19.16
C LEU A 101 34.57 -13.36 -18.63
N GLY A 102 35.88 -13.67 -18.46
CA GLY A 102 36.79 -12.80 -17.70
C GLY A 102 36.32 -12.67 -16.24
N LEU A 103 35.85 -13.77 -15.65
CA LEU A 103 35.32 -13.83 -14.29
C LEU A 103 36.40 -13.42 -13.28
N GLN A 104 36.10 -12.49 -12.41
CA GLN A 104 36.98 -12.02 -11.34
C GLN A 104 36.46 -12.33 -9.95
N GLU A 105 35.14 -12.44 -9.78
CA GLU A 105 34.51 -12.85 -8.53
C GLU A 105 33.23 -13.64 -8.78
N LEU A 106 32.98 -14.65 -7.95
CA LEU A 106 31.70 -15.34 -7.86
C LEU A 106 31.34 -15.57 -6.40
N THR A 107 30.18 -15.05 -5.98
CA THR A 107 29.73 -15.15 -4.58
C THR A 107 28.26 -15.56 -4.48
N VAL A 108 27.92 -16.31 -3.42
CA VAL A 108 26.54 -16.73 -3.13
C VAL A 108 25.84 -15.68 -2.29
N SER A 109 24.69 -15.22 -2.72
CA SER A 109 23.83 -14.28 -1.97
C SER A 109 23.14 -14.98 -0.77
N PRO A 110 22.57 -14.22 0.19
CA PRO A 110 21.81 -14.84 1.30
C PRO A 110 20.63 -15.69 0.82
N ASN A 111 20.02 -15.37 -0.31
CA ASN A 111 18.82 -16.02 -0.84
C ASN A 111 19.14 -17.10 -1.89
N TRP A 112 20.37 -17.61 -1.93
CA TRP A 112 20.84 -18.62 -2.88
C TRP A 112 20.97 -18.17 -4.33
N GLY A 113 20.89 -16.85 -4.63
CA GLY A 113 21.33 -16.32 -5.91
C GLY A 113 22.86 -16.24 -5.99
N LEU A 114 23.39 -15.85 -7.15
CA LEU A 114 24.81 -15.62 -7.37
C LEU A 114 25.05 -14.18 -7.81
N HIS A 115 26.13 -13.60 -7.29
CA HIS A 115 26.67 -12.35 -7.81
C HIS A 115 27.98 -12.66 -8.51
N ALA A 116 28.09 -12.31 -9.78
CA ALA A 116 29.31 -12.44 -10.58
C ALA A 116 29.89 -11.04 -10.87
N VAL A 117 31.20 -10.94 -10.80
CA VAL A 117 31.94 -9.74 -11.26
C VAL A 117 32.88 -10.19 -12.37
N CYS A 118 32.79 -9.53 -13.51
CA CYS A 118 33.56 -9.88 -14.67
C CYS A 118 34.29 -8.66 -15.25
N ARG A 119 35.34 -8.89 -16.03
CA ARG A 119 36.00 -7.86 -16.81
C ARG A 119 35.04 -7.36 -17.90
N ARG A 120 34.88 -6.03 -17.98
CA ARG A 120 34.03 -5.40 -19.00
C ARG A 120 34.67 -5.55 -20.38
N VAL A 121 33.88 -5.88 -21.36
CA VAL A 121 34.24 -5.67 -22.78
C VAL A 121 34.03 -4.20 -23.07
N MET A 122 35.15 -3.46 -23.22
CA MET A 122 35.12 -2.01 -23.43
C MET A 122 34.36 -1.67 -24.72
N GLY A 123 33.68 -0.52 -24.72
CA GLY A 123 32.79 -0.11 -25.79
C GLY A 123 31.43 -0.78 -25.79
N LYS A 124 31.13 -1.69 -24.86
CA LYS A 124 29.81 -2.28 -24.62
C LYS A 124 29.20 -1.76 -23.33
N THR A 125 27.90 -1.52 -23.33
CA THR A 125 27.14 -1.13 -22.11
C THR A 125 27.16 -2.24 -21.07
N ILE A 126 26.77 -1.94 -19.84
CA ILE A 126 26.61 -2.97 -18.79
C ILE A 126 25.60 -4.00 -19.25
N LEU A 127 24.49 -3.57 -19.84
CA LEU A 127 23.45 -4.47 -20.38
C LEU A 127 23.99 -5.41 -21.46
N GLU A 128 24.75 -4.90 -22.45
CA GLU A 128 25.35 -5.73 -23.49
C GLU A 128 26.35 -6.74 -22.90
N ASN A 129 27.10 -6.37 -21.85
CA ASN A 129 28.00 -7.28 -21.15
C ASN A 129 27.24 -8.36 -20.35
N GLN A 130 26.15 -8.00 -19.68
CA GLN A 130 25.29 -8.95 -18.96
C GLN A 130 24.57 -9.92 -19.90
N ILE A 131 24.07 -9.43 -21.05
CA ILE A 131 23.47 -10.29 -22.09
C ILE A 131 24.50 -11.31 -22.60
N ARG A 132 25.73 -10.87 -22.90
CA ARG A 132 26.80 -11.78 -23.29
C ARG A 132 27.10 -12.82 -22.23
N PHE A 133 27.16 -12.42 -20.95
CA PHE A 133 27.34 -13.35 -19.84
C PHE A 133 26.25 -14.43 -19.83
N SER A 134 24.98 -13.99 -19.89
CA SER A 134 23.81 -14.88 -19.85
C SER A 134 23.72 -15.79 -21.10
N GLN A 135 24.18 -15.33 -22.25
CA GLN A 135 24.26 -16.18 -23.46
C GLN A 135 25.28 -17.30 -23.32
N ILE A 136 26.44 -17.03 -22.69
CA ILE A 136 27.51 -18.00 -22.47
C ILE A 136 27.12 -19.03 -21.40
N THR A 137 26.52 -18.57 -20.32
CA THR A 137 26.24 -19.42 -19.14
C THR A 137 24.85 -20.04 -19.13
N GLU A 138 24.00 -19.67 -20.10
CA GLU A 138 22.57 -20.04 -20.11
C GLU A 138 21.89 -19.74 -18.78
N THR A 139 22.12 -18.53 -18.23
CA THR A 139 21.50 -18.03 -16.99
C THR A 139 20.49 -16.95 -17.28
N GLU A 140 19.33 -17.02 -16.64
CA GLU A 140 18.34 -15.93 -16.70
C GLU A 140 18.90 -14.64 -16.11
N MET A 141 18.49 -13.50 -16.69
CA MET A 141 18.90 -12.19 -16.22
C MET A 141 17.72 -11.23 -16.05
N ASP A 142 17.83 -10.34 -15.10
CA ASP A 142 16.91 -9.20 -14.95
C ASP A 142 17.39 -8.03 -15.81
N CYS A 143 16.66 -7.71 -16.88
CA CYS A 143 16.96 -6.60 -17.78
C CYS A 143 16.89 -5.22 -17.11
N ASN A 144 16.45 -5.11 -15.85
CA ASN A 144 16.45 -3.86 -15.09
C ASN A 144 17.71 -3.67 -14.24
N ALA A 145 18.57 -4.68 -14.14
CA ALA A 145 19.70 -4.73 -13.20
C ALA A 145 21.03 -4.27 -13.81
N HIS A 146 21.00 -3.28 -14.72
CA HIS A 146 22.19 -2.81 -15.48
C HIS A 146 22.63 -1.38 -15.15
N ASP A 147 22.09 -0.80 -14.05
CA ASP A 147 22.46 0.56 -13.66
C ASP A 147 23.88 0.65 -13.08
N GLN A 148 24.55 1.79 -13.32
CA GLN A 148 25.92 2.02 -12.89
C GLN A 148 26.04 2.19 -11.37
N GLN A 149 24.97 2.57 -10.68
CA GLN A 149 24.89 2.73 -9.23
C GLN A 149 24.65 1.41 -8.49
N ARG A 150 24.48 0.30 -9.20
CA ARG A 150 24.17 -1.00 -8.62
C ARG A 150 25.20 -1.40 -7.58
N VAL A 151 24.72 -1.79 -6.40
CA VAL A 151 25.55 -2.33 -5.32
C VAL A 151 25.21 -3.79 -5.08
N MET A 152 26.23 -4.58 -4.78
CA MET A 152 26.10 -5.98 -4.40
C MET A 152 26.22 -6.11 -2.88
N PHE A 153 25.23 -6.75 -2.26
CA PHE A 153 25.26 -7.13 -0.85
C PHE A 153 26.05 -8.41 -0.68
N THR A 154 27.20 -8.34 -0.02
CA THR A 154 28.13 -9.47 0.03
C THR A 154 28.23 -10.08 1.42
N GLY A 155 28.30 -11.41 1.45
CA GLY A 155 28.50 -12.21 2.65
C GLY A 155 29.97 -12.38 3.03
N PRO A 156 30.25 -13.20 4.08
CA PRO A 156 31.61 -13.52 4.49
C PRO A 156 32.40 -14.25 3.38
N ALA A 157 33.72 -14.27 3.51
CA ALA A 157 34.60 -14.92 2.55
C ALA A 157 34.81 -16.43 2.83
N ASP A 158 33.78 -17.10 3.35
CA ASP A 158 33.80 -18.55 3.50
C ASP A 158 33.74 -19.24 2.13
N THR A 159 34.37 -20.36 1.94
CA THR A 159 34.43 -21.11 0.67
C THR A 159 33.05 -21.55 0.15
N ALA A 160 32.03 -21.61 1.01
CA ALA A 160 30.65 -21.87 0.62
C ALA A 160 29.91 -20.60 0.17
N VAL A 161 30.50 -19.41 0.33
CA VAL A 161 29.92 -18.11 0.00
C VAL A 161 30.74 -17.40 -1.07
N LEU A 162 32.05 -17.25 -0.89
CA LEU A 162 32.98 -16.73 -1.89
C LEU A 162 33.55 -17.92 -2.66
N LEU A 163 32.96 -18.19 -3.83
CA LEU A 163 33.30 -19.40 -4.64
C LEU A 163 34.52 -19.17 -5.51
N TYR A 164 34.78 -17.93 -5.94
CA TYR A 164 35.89 -17.55 -6.78
C TYR A 164 36.31 -16.10 -6.52
N LEU A 165 37.63 -15.84 -6.52
CA LEU A 165 38.17 -14.49 -6.46
C LEU A 165 39.53 -14.48 -7.14
N ASP A 166 39.65 -13.64 -8.17
CA ASP A 166 40.88 -13.37 -8.91
C ASP A 166 41.46 -12.02 -8.52
N ASP A 167 42.80 -11.95 -8.33
CA ASP A 167 43.46 -10.73 -7.89
C ASP A 167 43.44 -9.61 -8.94
N SER A 168 43.19 -9.93 -10.21
CA SER A 168 43.02 -8.94 -11.25
C SER A 168 41.85 -7.97 -11.01
N ILE A 169 40.91 -8.30 -10.11
CA ILE A 169 39.83 -7.36 -9.68
C ILE A 169 40.42 -6.12 -8.98
N PHE A 170 41.61 -6.24 -8.36
CA PHE A 170 42.32 -5.15 -7.66
C PHE A 170 43.42 -4.54 -8.53
N ALA A 171 43.53 -4.92 -9.80
CA ALA A 171 44.50 -4.33 -10.72
C ALA A 171 44.27 -2.85 -10.89
N GLU A 172 45.29 -2.13 -11.41
CA GLU A 172 45.27 -0.69 -11.62
C GLU A 172 44.03 -0.30 -12.45
N PRO A 173 43.18 0.63 -11.97
CA PRO A 173 41.99 1.06 -12.69
C PRO A 173 42.34 1.84 -13.96
N LEU A 174 41.37 2.03 -14.83
CA LEU A 174 41.45 3.05 -15.88
C LEU A 174 41.74 4.42 -15.23
N SER A 175 42.35 5.33 -15.95
CA SER A 175 42.39 6.70 -15.47
C SER A 175 40.97 7.30 -15.34
N VAL A 176 40.81 8.29 -14.52
CA VAL A 176 39.50 8.95 -14.33
C VAL A 176 39.00 9.51 -15.65
N GLU A 177 39.89 10.12 -16.42
CA GLU A 177 39.57 10.68 -17.73
C GLU A 177 39.15 9.64 -18.75
N GLU A 178 39.83 8.50 -18.79
CA GLU A 178 39.45 7.38 -19.67
C GLU A 178 38.10 6.79 -19.28
N GLY A 179 37.85 6.61 -17.97
CA GLY A 179 36.60 6.13 -17.44
C GLY A 179 35.41 7.06 -17.69
N GLN A 180 35.63 8.39 -17.58
CA GLN A 180 34.62 9.40 -17.90
C GLN A 180 34.32 9.44 -19.39
N ALA A 181 35.37 9.43 -20.25
CA ALA A 181 35.21 9.37 -21.69
C ALA A 181 34.44 8.12 -22.14
N GLU A 182 34.74 6.96 -21.54
CA GLU A 182 34.02 5.73 -21.82
C GLU A 182 32.57 5.82 -21.40
N CYS A 183 32.29 6.31 -20.20
CA CYS A 183 30.94 6.50 -19.70
C CYS A 183 30.11 7.41 -20.61
N GLN A 184 30.68 8.53 -21.03
CA GLN A 184 30.04 9.48 -21.95
C GLN A 184 29.77 8.83 -23.33
N ARG A 185 30.73 8.11 -23.88
CA ARG A 185 30.57 7.39 -25.17
C ARG A 185 29.44 6.35 -25.10
N LEU A 186 29.35 5.62 -23.98
CA LEU A 186 28.31 4.61 -23.80
C LEU A 186 26.93 5.23 -23.68
N LYS A 187 26.79 6.35 -22.96
CA LYS A 187 25.52 7.11 -22.88
C LYS A 187 25.08 7.61 -24.26
N GLU A 188 26.01 8.18 -25.03
CA GLU A 188 25.71 8.63 -26.38
C GLU A 188 25.28 7.49 -27.33
N ARG A 189 25.85 6.29 -27.17
CA ARG A 189 25.40 5.09 -27.90
C ARG A 189 24.01 4.66 -27.51
N GLU A 190 23.71 4.63 -26.20
CA GLU A 190 22.39 4.30 -25.67
C GLU A 190 21.32 5.29 -26.17
N GLU A 191 21.60 6.60 -26.10
CA GLU A 191 20.71 7.65 -26.59
C GLU A 191 20.44 7.57 -28.10
N ARG A 192 21.44 7.13 -28.90
CA ARG A 192 21.28 6.93 -30.35
C ARG A 192 20.68 5.57 -30.73
N GLY A 193 20.40 4.70 -29.74
CA GLY A 193 19.88 3.35 -29.98
C GLY A 193 20.87 2.44 -30.68
N GLU A 194 22.17 2.65 -30.50
CA GLU A 194 23.27 1.88 -31.15
C GLU A 194 23.68 0.64 -30.33
N GLU A 195 22.95 0.30 -29.29
CA GLU A 195 23.18 -0.93 -28.53
C GLU A 195 22.88 -2.16 -29.40
N VAL A 196 23.76 -3.15 -29.33
CA VAL A 196 23.56 -4.43 -30.04
C VAL A 196 22.84 -5.39 -29.13
N LEU A 197 21.51 -5.38 -29.23
CA LEU A 197 20.63 -6.22 -28.42
C LEU A 197 20.08 -7.39 -29.24
N PRO A 198 19.91 -8.59 -28.67
CA PRO A 198 19.28 -9.73 -29.35
C PRO A 198 17.85 -9.41 -29.81
N ALA A 199 17.42 -10.04 -30.90
CA ALA A 199 16.08 -9.82 -31.47
C ALA A 199 14.91 -10.16 -30.50
N ASN A 200 15.16 -11.07 -29.57
CA ASN A 200 14.22 -11.45 -28.52
C ASN A 200 14.32 -10.58 -27.24
N TYR A 201 15.16 -9.53 -27.24
CA TYR A 201 15.29 -8.65 -26.08
C TYR A 201 14.02 -7.85 -25.87
N LYS A 202 13.53 -7.85 -24.63
CA LYS A 202 12.42 -7.01 -24.19
C LYS A 202 12.85 -6.19 -22.98
N LYS A 203 12.77 -4.87 -23.11
CA LYS A 203 13.11 -3.95 -22.03
C LYS A 203 12.22 -4.23 -20.83
N GLY A 204 12.85 -4.43 -19.66
CA GLY A 204 12.14 -4.62 -18.41
C GLY A 204 11.80 -6.07 -18.05
N GLU A 205 12.16 -7.04 -18.88
CA GLU A 205 11.95 -8.47 -18.60
C GLU A 205 12.83 -8.93 -17.42
N LYS A 206 12.24 -9.60 -16.42
CA LYS A 206 12.96 -10.06 -15.22
C LYS A 206 13.60 -11.42 -15.37
N HIS A 207 13.07 -12.25 -16.25
CA HIS A 207 13.53 -13.63 -16.48
C HIS A 207 13.93 -13.80 -17.94
N TYR A 208 14.71 -12.84 -18.45
CA TYR A 208 15.14 -12.81 -19.82
C TYR A 208 16.18 -13.90 -20.12
N ARG A 209 15.98 -14.62 -21.23
CA ARG A 209 16.80 -15.74 -21.68
C ARG A 209 17.44 -15.43 -23.05
N PRO A 210 18.56 -14.73 -23.07
CA PRO A 210 19.16 -14.29 -24.32
C PRO A 210 19.72 -15.41 -25.23
N TRP A 211 19.82 -16.64 -24.72
CA TRP A 211 20.25 -17.81 -25.51
C TRP A 211 19.09 -18.49 -26.26
N GLU A 212 17.85 -18.21 -25.91
CA GLU A 212 16.69 -18.75 -26.62
C GLU A 212 16.51 -17.97 -27.93
N GLN A 213 16.85 -18.60 -29.09
CA GLN A 213 16.60 -18.01 -30.39
C GLN A 213 15.12 -18.16 -30.74
N THR A 214 14.40 -17.05 -30.90
CA THR A 214 13.15 -17.06 -31.65
C THR A 214 13.48 -17.36 -33.10
N ALA A 215 12.91 -18.45 -33.65
CA ALA A 215 13.01 -18.76 -35.07
C ALA A 215 12.59 -17.50 -35.87
N ALA A 216 13.47 -17.05 -36.75
CA ALA A 216 13.19 -15.93 -37.61
C ALA A 216 11.95 -16.23 -38.46
N PRO A 217 11.01 -15.28 -38.67
CA PRO A 217 9.93 -15.47 -39.62
C PRO A 217 10.53 -15.55 -41.03
N ALA A 218 10.26 -16.66 -41.74
CA ALA A 218 10.61 -16.82 -43.14
C ALA A 218 9.87 -15.76 -43.95
N ALA A 219 10.63 -15.10 -44.82
CA ALA A 219 10.13 -14.09 -45.72
C ALA A 219 8.99 -14.60 -46.59
N ASP A 220 8.03 -13.75 -46.76
CA ASP A 220 6.89 -13.78 -47.64
C ASP A 220 7.31 -14.18 -49.10
N ASP A 221 6.65 -15.19 -49.67
CA ASP A 221 6.48 -15.29 -51.10
C ASP A 221 5.04 -15.71 -51.37
N THR A 222 4.28 -14.75 -51.90
CA THR A 222 2.96 -14.83 -52.46
C THR A 222 2.93 -15.75 -53.65
N GLN A 223 1.98 -16.71 -53.75
CA GLN A 223 1.05 -16.80 -54.86
C GLN A 223 0.12 -18.01 -54.76
N GLN A 224 -1.16 -17.70 -54.78
CA GLN A 224 -2.32 -18.30 -55.44
C GLN A 224 -2.29 -19.77 -55.86
N ALA A 225 -3.28 -20.55 -55.42
CA ALA A 225 -4.33 -21.05 -56.31
C ALA A 225 -5.27 -22.02 -55.58
N GLU A 226 -6.49 -21.63 -55.67
CA GLU A 226 -7.78 -22.31 -55.85
C GLU A 226 -7.90 -23.84 -55.74
N ALA A 227 -8.91 -24.19 -54.95
CA ALA A 227 -10.07 -25.07 -55.23
C ALA A 227 -9.81 -26.59 -55.38
N ALA A 228 -10.43 -27.34 -54.54
CA ALA A 228 -11.64 -28.13 -54.83
C ALA A 228 -11.78 -29.34 -53.89
N THR A 229 -12.87 -29.31 -53.22
CA THR A 229 -13.89 -30.35 -52.99
C THR A 229 -13.56 -31.73 -52.45
N THR A 230 -14.33 -31.95 -51.36
CA THR A 230 -15.18 -33.09 -51.00
C THR A 230 -14.64 -34.17 -50.09
N SER A 231 -15.36 -34.16 -48.95
CA SER A 231 -15.92 -35.30 -48.20
C SER A 231 -14.94 -36.35 -47.65
N ASP A 232 -14.85 -36.48 -46.38
CA ASP A 232 -15.62 -37.46 -45.61
C ASP A 232 -15.42 -37.23 -44.09
N THR A 233 -16.52 -37.39 -43.45
CA THR A 233 -16.80 -37.35 -42.04
C THR A 233 -15.94 -38.35 -41.27
N GLU A 234 -15.15 -37.85 -40.30
CA GLU A 234 -14.95 -38.55 -39.05
C GLU A 234 -14.59 -37.53 -37.99
N ALA A 235 -15.40 -37.48 -36.94
CA ALA A 235 -15.29 -36.61 -35.80
C ALA A 235 -14.00 -36.89 -35.00
N GLN A 236 -12.99 -36.05 -35.22
CA GLN A 236 -11.98 -35.83 -34.17
C GLN A 236 -12.44 -34.66 -33.32
N GLU A 237 -12.92 -34.97 -32.12
CA GLU A 237 -13.02 -33.98 -31.02
C GLU A 237 -11.66 -33.32 -30.92
N ALA A 238 -11.58 -32.06 -31.37
CA ALA A 238 -10.47 -31.20 -31.02
C ALA A 238 -10.43 -31.11 -29.52
N ALA A 239 -9.35 -31.51 -28.90
CA ALA A 239 -9.08 -31.34 -27.49
C ALA A 239 -9.24 -29.84 -27.18
N ALA A 240 -10.37 -29.44 -26.57
CA ALA A 240 -10.60 -28.07 -26.19
C ALA A 240 -9.53 -27.68 -25.17
N GLU A 241 -8.75 -26.63 -25.47
CA GLU A 241 -7.78 -26.07 -24.53
C GLU A 241 -8.47 -25.82 -23.19
N VAL A 242 -7.87 -26.36 -22.13
CA VAL A 242 -8.39 -26.26 -20.76
C VAL A 242 -8.14 -24.83 -20.28
N PRO A 243 -9.15 -24.06 -19.83
CA PRO A 243 -8.90 -22.72 -19.28
C PRO A 243 -7.91 -22.78 -18.11
N MET A 244 -6.83 -22.01 -18.23
CA MET A 244 -5.74 -21.96 -17.27
C MET A 244 -5.71 -20.61 -16.59
N LEU A 245 -5.39 -20.60 -15.30
CA LEU A 245 -5.19 -19.41 -14.49
C LEU A 245 -4.01 -19.64 -13.54
N PHE A 246 -3.03 -18.75 -13.52
CA PHE A 246 -1.81 -18.90 -12.71
C PHE A 246 -1.16 -20.28 -12.81
N ASP A 247 -1.00 -20.76 -14.03
CA ASP A 247 -0.41 -22.07 -14.40
C ASP A 247 -1.18 -23.33 -13.91
N HIS A 248 -2.42 -23.16 -13.44
CA HIS A 248 -3.29 -24.25 -13.04
C HIS A 248 -4.62 -24.25 -13.83
N PRO A 249 -5.19 -25.43 -14.10
CA PRO A 249 -6.54 -25.51 -14.66
C PRO A 249 -7.55 -24.83 -13.72
N VAL A 250 -8.42 -23.98 -14.27
CA VAL A 250 -9.47 -23.29 -13.49
C VAL A 250 -10.37 -24.27 -12.73
N ALA A 251 -10.61 -25.45 -13.30
CA ALA A 251 -11.38 -26.52 -12.66
C ALA A 251 -10.76 -27.00 -11.34
N ASP A 252 -9.44 -26.93 -11.17
CA ASP A 252 -8.77 -27.39 -9.97
C ASP A 252 -9.05 -26.46 -8.78
N TYR A 253 -9.12 -25.14 -9.00
CA TYR A 253 -9.53 -24.19 -7.98
C TYR A 253 -10.98 -24.46 -7.51
N ILE A 254 -11.89 -24.72 -8.45
CA ILE A 254 -13.28 -25.00 -8.15
C ILE A 254 -13.41 -26.32 -7.40
N ASN A 255 -12.67 -27.35 -7.78
CA ASN A 255 -12.66 -28.64 -7.08
C ASN A 255 -12.05 -28.51 -5.66
N THR A 256 -11.03 -27.65 -5.47
CA THR A 256 -10.47 -27.36 -4.15
C THR A 256 -11.48 -26.63 -3.27
N MET A 257 -12.20 -25.66 -3.83
CA MET A 257 -13.24 -24.91 -3.12
C MET A 257 -14.48 -25.79 -2.80
N LEU A 258 -14.87 -26.66 -3.72
CA LEU A 258 -16.06 -27.49 -3.63
C LEU A 258 -15.75 -28.99 -3.86
N PRO A 259 -15.01 -29.65 -2.97
CA PRO A 259 -14.56 -31.04 -3.16
C PRO A 259 -15.69 -32.04 -3.30
N ASN A 260 -16.88 -31.72 -2.78
CA ASN A 260 -18.08 -32.58 -2.88
C ASN A 260 -19.09 -32.04 -3.89
N GLY A 261 -18.74 -31.04 -4.70
CA GLY A 261 -19.63 -30.37 -5.62
C GLY A 261 -20.77 -29.59 -4.92
N ALA A 262 -21.71 -29.09 -5.72
CA ALA A 262 -22.87 -28.36 -5.20
C ALA A 262 -24.02 -29.27 -4.80
N ALA A 263 -24.59 -29.06 -3.60
CA ALA A 263 -25.73 -29.81 -3.09
C ALA A 263 -26.97 -29.65 -4.00
N LYS A 264 -27.76 -30.74 -4.14
CA LYS A 264 -29.00 -30.72 -4.88
C LYS A 264 -29.94 -29.66 -4.27
N GLY A 265 -30.41 -28.69 -5.05
CA GLY A 265 -31.21 -27.53 -4.61
C GLY A 265 -30.41 -26.23 -4.42
N GLN A 266 -29.10 -26.29 -4.31
CA GLN A 266 -28.19 -25.11 -4.24
C GLN A 266 -27.41 -24.88 -5.54
N ARG A 267 -27.46 -25.81 -6.51
CA ARG A 267 -26.65 -25.81 -7.73
C ARG A 267 -26.70 -24.50 -8.51
N HIS A 268 -27.90 -23.91 -8.67
CA HIS A 268 -28.07 -22.64 -9.38
C HIS A 268 -27.37 -21.49 -8.64
N LYS A 269 -27.55 -21.36 -7.33
CA LYS A 269 -26.92 -20.31 -6.51
C LYS A 269 -25.38 -20.46 -6.50
N THR A 270 -24.90 -21.69 -6.36
CA THR A 270 -23.46 -21.98 -6.39
C THR A 270 -22.86 -21.67 -7.76
N MET A 271 -23.53 -22.06 -8.85
CA MET A 271 -23.08 -21.76 -10.21
C MET A 271 -23.07 -20.25 -10.50
N LEU A 272 -24.04 -19.48 -9.94
CA LEU A 272 -24.07 -18.03 -10.04
C LEU A 272 -22.88 -17.37 -9.34
N GLY A 273 -22.53 -17.84 -8.15
CA GLY A 273 -21.33 -17.37 -7.43
C GLY A 273 -20.05 -17.67 -8.19
N LEU A 274 -19.89 -18.94 -8.65
CA LEU A 274 -18.75 -19.35 -9.47
C LEU A 274 -18.62 -18.55 -10.76
N ALA A 275 -19.73 -18.30 -11.46
CA ALA A 275 -19.73 -17.48 -12.67
C ALA A 275 -19.27 -16.06 -12.36
N GLY A 276 -19.67 -15.48 -11.22
CA GLY A 276 -19.19 -14.19 -10.77
C GLY A 276 -17.69 -14.15 -10.52
N ASP A 277 -17.17 -15.16 -9.81
CA ASP A 277 -15.73 -15.27 -9.56
C ASP A 277 -14.93 -15.44 -10.85
N LEU A 278 -15.41 -16.31 -11.76
CA LEU A 278 -14.74 -16.56 -13.04
C LEU A 278 -14.77 -15.36 -13.99
N ILE A 279 -15.86 -14.58 -14.00
CA ILE A 279 -15.94 -13.33 -14.79
C ILE A 279 -14.84 -12.35 -14.35
N ILE A 280 -14.60 -12.24 -13.04
CA ILE A 280 -13.56 -11.37 -12.50
C ILE A 280 -12.16 -11.90 -12.85
N LEU A 281 -11.95 -13.21 -12.73
CA LEU A 281 -10.65 -13.86 -12.90
C LEU A 281 -10.23 -14.02 -14.36
N LEU A 282 -11.18 -14.09 -15.30
CA LEU A 282 -10.96 -14.30 -16.72
C LEU A 282 -11.31 -13.06 -17.56
N ASP A 283 -11.15 -11.87 -17.01
CA ASP A 283 -11.29 -10.55 -17.66
C ASP A 283 -12.58 -10.40 -18.50
N ASN A 284 -13.72 -10.88 -18.00
CA ASN A 284 -15.02 -10.85 -18.68
C ASN A 284 -15.10 -11.71 -19.96
N ASP A 285 -14.18 -12.62 -20.22
CA ASP A 285 -14.28 -13.54 -21.36
C ASP A 285 -15.36 -14.61 -21.13
N GLU A 286 -16.56 -14.36 -21.69
CA GLU A 286 -17.73 -15.25 -21.53
C GLU A 286 -17.46 -16.65 -22.06
N THR A 287 -16.66 -16.77 -23.11
CA THR A 287 -16.35 -18.06 -23.74
C THR A 287 -15.49 -18.89 -22.82
N GLU A 288 -14.46 -18.28 -22.20
CA GLU A 288 -13.59 -18.95 -21.24
C GLU A 288 -14.34 -19.27 -19.94
N VAL A 289 -15.19 -18.36 -19.45
CA VAL A 289 -16.05 -18.60 -18.27
C VAL A 289 -16.98 -19.78 -18.50
N LYS A 290 -17.66 -19.83 -19.65
CA LYS A 290 -18.54 -20.95 -20.03
C LYS A 290 -17.75 -22.24 -20.15
N ARG A 291 -16.58 -22.20 -20.79
CA ARG A 291 -15.69 -23.35 -20.94
C ARG A 291 -15.21 -23.90 -19.59
N ALA A 292 -14.83 -23.01 -18.65
CA ALA A 292 -14.44 -23.38 -17.30
C ALA A 292 -15.61 -24.03 -16.51
N LEU A 293 -16.80 -23.44 -16.57
CA LEU A 293 -17.99 -24.01 -15.93
C LEU A 293 -18.36 -25.38 -16.50
N MET A 294 -18.22 -25.57 -17.80
CA MET A 294 -18.53 -26.86 -18.47
C MET A 294 -17.53 -27.98 -18.13
N GLN A 295 -16.38 -27.68 -17.56
CA GLN A 295 -15.45 -28.71 -17.08
C GLN A 295 -15.90 -29.33 -15.76
N ILE A 296 -16.79 -28.70 -15.02
CA ILE A 296 -17.27 -29.17 -13.72
C ILE A 296 -18.33 -30.25 -13.91
N SER A 297 -18.14 -31.41 -13.30
CA SER A 297 -19.01 -32.59 -13.48
C SER A 297 -20.49 -32.30 -13.15
N TRP A 298 -20.77 -31.68 -12.02
CA TRP A 298 -22.14 -31.40 -11.62
C TRP A 298 -22.82 -30.29 -12.44
N VAL A 299 -22.02 -29.38 -13.06
CA VAL A 299 -22.53 -28.38 -14.02
C VAL A 299 -22.97 -29.10 -15.31
N ARG A 300 -22.16 -30.04 -15.81
CA ARG A 300 -22.53 -30.88 -16.94
C ARG A 300 -23.82 -31.66 -16.71
N ASP A 301 -24.05 -32.11 -15.46
CA ASP A 301 -25.32 -32.77 -15.10
C ASP A 301 -26.50 -31.79 -15.18
N VAL A 302 -26.30 -30.52 -14.72
CA VAL A 302 -27.35 -29.49 -14.87
C VAL A 302 -27.62 -29.19 -16.33
N VAL A 303 -26.58 -29.14 -17.19
CA VAL A 303 -26.75 -28.96 -18.65
C VAL A 303 -27.50 -30.13 -19.29
N LYS A 304 -27.22 -31.35 -18.88
CA LYS A 304 -28.01 -32.54 -19.34
C LYS A 304 -29.49 -32.47 -18.94
N GLU A 305 -29.77 -31.92 -17.75
CA GLU A 305 -31.14 -31.82 -17.23
C GLU A 305 -31.91 -30.62 -17.83
N ARG A 306 -31.25 -29.47 -18.09
CA ARG A 306 -31.88 -28.18 -18.42
C ARG A 306 -31.40 -27.50 -19.68
N GLY A 307 -30.39 -28.04 -20.33
CA GLY A 307 -29.74 -27.48 -21.52
C GLY A 307 -28.67 -26.39 -21.23
N GLU A 308 -27.86 -26.09 -22.21
CA GLU A 308 -26.76 -25.12 -22.11
C GLU A 308 -27.23 -23.68 -21.84
N LYS A 309 -28.46 -23.32 -22.24
CA LYS A 309 -29.05 -22.00 -21.98
C LYS A 309 -29.14 -21.65 -20.49
N GLU A 310 -29.12 -22.62 -19.61
CA GLU A 310 -29.11 -22.42 -18.16
C GLU A 310 -27.74 -21.80 -17.75
N VAL A 311 -26.63 -22.27 -18.32
CA VAL A 311 -25.30 -21.73 -18.03
C VAL A 311 -25.16 -20.31 -18.58
N ASP A 312 -25.61 -20.07 -19.81
CA ASP A 312 -25.59 -18.73 -20.42
C ASP A 312 -26.43 -17.74 -19.59
N GLY A 313 -27.63 -18.15 -19.13
CA GLY A 313 -28.48 -17.34 -18.27
C GLY A 313 -27.88 -17.03 -16.90
N VAL A 314 -27.07 -17.95 -16.36
CA VAL A 314 -26.33 -17.74 -15.10
C VAL A 314 -25.17 -16.76 -15.31
N ILE A 315 -24.42 -16.87 -16.40
CA ILE A 315 -23.34 -15.92 -16.74
C ILE A 315 -23.90 -14.50 -16.91
N ASP A 316 -25.00 -14.34 -17.65
CA ASP A 316 -25.70 -13.06 -17.81
C ASP A 316 -26.16 -12.45 -16.49
N SER A 317 -26.70 -13.31 -15.59
CA SER A 317 -27.16 -12.89 -14.27
C SER A 317 -25.98 -12.47 -13.38
N ALA A 318 -24.87 -13.20 -13.41
CA ALA A 318 -23.65 -12.87 -12.71
C ALA A 318 -23.08 -11.52 -13.18
N LYS A 319 -23.03 -11.27 -14.49
CA LYS A 319 -22.61 -9.97 -15.06
C LYS A 319 -23.47 -8.80 -14.58
N LYS A 320 -24.79 -8.98 -14.55
CA LYS A 320 -25.70 -7.94 -14.04
C LYS A 320 -25.45 -7.64 -12.57
N LEU A 321 -25.21 -8.65 -11.75
CA LEU A 321 -24.89 -8.49 -10.33
C LEU A 321 -23.55 -7.81 -10.14
N LEU A 322 -22.51 -8.21 -10.87
CA LEU A 322 -21.19 -7.56 -10.82
C LEU A 322 -21.27 -6.10 -11.24
N LYS A 323 -21.92 -5.79 -12.37
CA LYS A 323 -22.12 -4.41 -12.82
C LYS A 323 -22.86 -3.56 -11.80
N LYS A 324 -23.84 -4.13 -11.09
CA LYS A 324 -24.53 -3.45 -10.00
C LYS A 324 -23.55 -3.18 -8.83
N ARG A 325 -22.76 -4.17 -8.38
CA ARG A 325 -21.75 -3.99 -7.32
C ARG A 325 -20.71 -2.93 -7.71
N GLU A 326 -20.22 -2.95 -8.94
CA GLU A 326 -19.31 -1.95 -9.46
C GLU A 326 -19.89 -0.53 -9.48
N SER A 327 -21.21 -0.38 -9.69
CA SER A 327 -21.86 0.93 -9.63
C SER A 327 -22.05 1.45 -8.21
N GLU A 328 -22.00 0.59 -7.20
CA GLU A 328 -22.26 0.88 -5.80
C GLU A 328 -21.00 1.01 -4.95
N SER A 329 -19.82 0.62 -5.49
CA SER A 329 -18.52 0.71 -4.83
C SER A 329 -17.46 1.29 -5.76
N PHE A 330 -16.51 2.05 -5.22
CA PHE A 330 -15.32 2.51 -5.93
C PHE A 330 -14.15 1.53 -5.77
N TYR A 331 -14.25 0.64 -4.80
CA TYR A 331 -13.31 -0.45 -4.61
C TYR A 331 -13.55 -1.55 -5.65
N PRO A 332 -12.52 -2.09 -6.29
CA PRO A 332 -12.69 -3.16 -7.26
C PRO A 332 -13.41 -4.38 -6.67
N VAL A 333 -14.31 -4.96 -7.44
CA VAL A 333 -14.99 -6.19 -7.03
C VAL A 333 -13.98 -7.33 -7.09
N ARG A 334 -13.80 -8.04 -5.98
CA ARG A 334 -12.88 -9.18 -5.85
C ARG A 334 -13.63 -10.51 -5.97
N PRO A 335 -12.92 -11.59 -6.36
CA PRO A 335 -13.46 -12.94 -6.27
C PRO A 335 -13.85 -13.27 -4.82
N SER A 336 -14.70 -14.26 -4.65
CA SER A 336 -15.12 -14.73 -3.32
C SER A 336 -13.91 -15.19 -2.49
N LYS A 337 -14.04 -15.09 -1.15
CA LYS A 337 -12.99 -15.55 -0.22
C LYS A 337 -12.62 -17.01 -0.41
N ASP A 338 -13.61 -17.85 -0.72
CA ASP A 338 -13.40 -19.26 -0.93
C ASP A 338 -12.60 -19.52 -2.22
N MET A 339 -12.84 -18.74 -3.27
CA MET A 339 -12.07 -18.80 -4.52
C MET A 339 -10.64 -18.31 -4.30
N VAL A 340 -10.46 -17.19 -3.61
CA VAL A 340 -9.12 -16.67 -3.26
C VAL A 340 -8.35 -17.70 -2.42
N ALA A 341 -8.98 -18.30 -1.43
CA ALA A 341 -8.35 -19.33 -0.60
C ALA A 341 -7.95 -20.57 -1.41
N ALA A 342 -8.77 -21.01 -2.39
CA ALA A 342 -8.44 -22.10 -3.28
C ALA A 342 -7.26 -21.78 -4.20
N ILE A 343 -7.18 -20.54 -4.71
CA ILE A 343 -6.05 -20.07 -5.50
C ILE A 343 -4.77 -20.07 -4.65
N GLU A 344 -4.80 -19.52 -3.45
CA GLU A 344 -3.63 -19.47 -2.55
C GLU A 344 -3.19 -20.88 -2.09
N GLU A 345 -4.13 -21.81 -1.93
CA GLU A 345 -3.82 -23.19 -1.57
C GLU A 345 -3.10 -23.95 -2.70
N LEU A 346 -3.56 -23.82 -3.93
CA LEU A 346 -3.00 -24.53 -5.07
C LEU A 346 -1.68 -23.89 -5.56
N THR A 347 -1.64 -22.57 -5.67
CA THR A 347 -0.45 -21.86 -6.14
C THR A 347 0.63 -21.72 -5.06
N ARG A 348 0.27 -21.87 -3.77
CA ARG A 348 1.12 -21.62 -2.60
C ARG A 348 1.64 -20.18 -2.53
N GLN A 349 0.98 -19.26 -3.21
CA GLN A 349 1.31 -17.84 -3.26
C GLN A 349 0.11 -17.04 -2.77
N ASN A 350 0.37 -15.84 -2.24
CA ASN A 350 -0.69 -14.91 -1.88
C ASN A 350 -1.37 -14.38 -3.16
N TYR A 351 -2.70 -14.35 -3.18
CA TYR A 351 -3.49 -13.92 -4.35
C TYR A 351 -3.08 -12.53 -4.87
N GLN A 352 -2.82 -11.59 -3.96
CA GLN A 352 -2.37 -10.25 -4.33
C GLN A 352 -0.98 -10.25 -5.00
N GLN A 353 -0.09 -11.15 -4.59
CA GLN A 353 1.22 -11.32 -5.23
C GLN A 353 1.08 -11.91 -6.65
N LEU A 354 0.13 -12.82 -6.85
CA LEU A 354 -0.18 -13.39 -8.17
C LEU A 354 -0.74 -12.33 -9.12
N LEU A 355 -1.66 -11.47 -8.65
CA LEU A 355 -2.18 -10.36 -9.44
C LEU A 355 -1.08 -9.37 -9.83
N ASN A 356 -0.19 -9.06 -8.90
CA ASN A 356 0.94 -8.16 -9.15
C ASN A 356 1.97 -8.76 -10.11
N ALA A 357 2.11 -10.10 -10.14
CA ALA A 357 2.99 -10.80 -11.08
C ALA A 357 2.40 -10.87 -12.49
N SER A 358 1.07 -10.98 -12.61
CA SER A 358 0.36 -11.04 -13.91
C SER A 358 0.24 -9.68 -14.60
N ASN A 359 0.23 -8.60 -13.81
CA ASN A 359 0.19 -7.24 -14.33
C ASN A 359 1.62 -6.72 -14.45
N VAL A 360 2.14 -6.65 -15.67
CA VAL A 360 3.45 -6.08 -16.00
C VAL A 360 3.42 -4.57 -15.75
N MET A 361 3.50 -4.20 -14.48
CA MET A 361 3.82 -2.82 -14.09
C MET A 361 5.33 -2.69 -13.93
N PRO A 362 5.93 -1.55 -14.28
CA PRO A 362 7.36 -1.35 -14.16
C PRO A 362 7.85 -1.67 -12.74
N ALA A 363 8.95 -2.37 -12.61
CA ALA A 363 9.57 -2.70 -11.32
C ALA A 363 9.75 -1.41 -10.49
N GLY A 364 9.11 -1.35 -9.32
CA GLY A 364 9.13 -0.19 -8.41
C GLY A 364 7.79 0.55 -8.26
N SER A 365 6.74 0.24 -9.05
CA SER A 365 5.39 0.71 -8.74
C SER A 365 4.70 -0.34 -7.87
N GLU A 366 4.70 -0.14 -6.55
CA GLU A 366 3.89 -0.92 -5.60
C GLU A 366 2.43 -0.42 -5.57
N ALA A 367 2.04 0.32 -6.60
CA ALA A 367 0.65 0.67 -6.80
C ALA A 367 -0.07 -0.56 -7.30
N THR A 368 -1.00 -1.02 -6.54
CA THR A 368 -1.92 -2.01 -7.04
C THR A 368 -2.76 -1.38 -8.15
N HIS A 369 -3.02 -2.13 -9.21
CA HIS A 369 -3.97 -1.71 -10.27
C HIS A 369 -5.29 -1.21 -9.64
N GLU A 370 -5.71 -1.83 -8.56
CA GLU A 370 -6.87 -1.47 -7.75
C GLU A 370 -6.84 -0.02 -7.22
N GLU A 371 -5.69 0.46 -6.73
CA GLU A 371 -5.57 1.84 -6.22
C GLU A 371 -5.80 2.85 -7.34
N VAL A 372 -5.17 2.63 -8.50
CA VAL A 372 -5.30 3.51 -9.67
C VAL A 372 -6.73 3.52 -10.18
N GLU A 373 -7.35 2.36 -10.32
CA GLU A 373 -8.72 2.21 -10.78
C GLU A 373 -9.70 2.90 -9.83
N MET A 374 -9.61 2.63 -8.53
CA MET A 374 -10.42 3.24 -7.50
C MET A 374 -10.34 4.77 -7.55
N LEU A 375 -9.14 5.33 -7.55
CA LEU A 375 -8.92 6.78 -7.57
C LEU A 375 -9.38 7.41 -8.89
N THR A 376 -9.21 6.72 -10.02
CA THR A 376 -9.67 7.19 -11.34
C THR A 376 -11.20 7.24 -11.39
N ARG A 377 -11.88 6.23 -10.88
CA ARG A 377 -13.35 6.17 -10.78
C ARG A 377 -13.89 7.27 -9.87
N MET A 378 -13.27 7.46 -8.68
CA MET A 378 -13.62 8.56 -7.76
C MET A 378 -13.39 9.93 -8.40
N GLY A 379 -12.26 10.13 -9.06
CA GLY A 379 -11.95 11.39 -9.75
C GLY A 379 -12.94 11.72 -10.86
N SER A 380 -13.37 10.72 -11.61
CA SER A 380 -14.41 10.88 -12.64
C SER A 380 -15.76 11.30 -12.07
N GLN A 381 -16.12 10.77 -10.89
CA GLN A 381 -17.36 11.17 -10.22
C GLN A 381 -17.25 12.58 -9.65
N ILE A 382 -16.12 12.95 -9.02
CA ILE A 382 -15.89 14.31 -8.52
C ILE A 382 -15.92 15.33 -9.65
N ARG A 383 -15.42 14.99 -10.84
CA ARG A 383 -15.53 15.87 -12.02
C ARG A 383 -17.00 16.21 -12.36
N LYS A 384 -17.95 15.31 -12.09
CA LYS A 384 -19.38 15.60 -12.26
C LYS A 384 -19.87 16.56 -11.18
N PHE A 385 -19.50 16.33 -9.91
CA PHE A 385 -19.84 17.19 -8.79
C PHE A 385 -19.28 18.62 -8.93
N ASN A 386 -18.11 18.80 -9.53
CA ASN A 386 -17.50 20.11 -9.77
C ASN A 386 -18.39 21.07 -10.57
N ARG A 387 -19.43 20.59 -11.26
CA ARG A 387 -20.38 21.42 -11.97
C ARG A 387 -21.37 22.13 -11.04
N ASP A 388 -21.66 21.52 -9.90
CA ASP A 388 -22.68 21.93 -8.96
C ASP A 388 -22.14 22.51 -7.65
N PHE A 389 -20.91 22.13 -7.25
CA PHE A 389 -20.30 22.51 -5.97
C PHE A 389 -19.12 23.47 -6.21
N PRO A 390 -19.33 24.79 -6.05
CA PRO A 390 -18.33 25.80 -6.38
C PRO A 390 -17.02 25.65 -5.62
N LEU A 391 -17.09 25.41 -4.30
CA LEU A 391 -15.89 25.22 -3.49
C LEU A 391 -15.11 23.97 -3.94
N LEU A 392 -15.78 22.85 -4.18
CA LEU A 392 -15.13 21.61 -4.62
C LEU A 392 -14.43 21.80 -5.97
N LYS A 393 -15.05 22.52 -6.91
CA LYS A 393 -14.46 22.89 -8.20
C LYS A 393 -13.14 23.65 -8.02
N LEU A 394 -13.12 24.64 -7.12
CA LEU A 394 -11.92 25.41 -6.84
C LEU A 394 -10.81 24.56 -6.22
N LEU A 395 -11.15 23.68 -5.27
CA LEU A 395 -10.18 22.78 -4.64
C LEU A 395 -9.57 21.79 -5.64
N CYS A 396 -10.28 21.40 -6.68
CA CYS A 396 -9.79 20.54 -7.76
C CYS A 396 -8.95 21.27 -8.82
N HIS A 397 -8.89 22.60 -8.80
CA HIS A 397 -8.10 23.38 -9.75
C HIS A 397 -6.62 23.00 -9.71
N ARG A 398 -5.93 22.93 -10.83
CA ARG A 398 -4.51 22.54 -11.00
C ARG A 398 -4.19 21.09 -10.61
N ARG A 399 -5.17 20.22 -10.40
CA ARG A 399 -4.94 18.84 -9.99
C ARG A 399 -5.37 17.85 -11.06
N LYS A 400 -4.69 16.72 -11.11
CA LYS A 400 -5.11 15.59 -11.94
C LYS A 400 -6.36 14.94 -11.35
N PRO A 401 -7.25 14.37 -12.17
CA PRO A 401 -8.47 13.71 -11.67
C PRO A 401 -8.22 12.67 -10.59
N ILE A 402 -7.13 11.91 -10.68
CA ILE A 402 -6.73 10.93 -9.67
C ILE A 402 -6.49 11.55 -8.27
N HIS A 403 -6.18 12.84 -8.19
CA HIS A 403 -5.97 13.57 -6.94
C HIS A 403 -7.20 14.34 -6.45
N TYR A 404 -8.34 14.31 -7.17
CA TYR A 404 -9.53 15.08 -6.79
C TYR A 404 -10.11 14.63 -5.46
N VAL A 405 -10.10 13.31 -5.18
CA VAL A 405 -10.56 12.79 -3.88
C VAL A 405 -9.67 13.26 -2.74
N ALA A 406 -8.37 13.34 -2.94
CA ALA A 406 -7.44 13.89 -1.96
C ALA A 406 -7.72 15.37 -1.68
N ALA A 407 -7.98 16.16 -2.73
CA ALA A 407 -8.36 17.57 -2.60
C ALA A 407 -9.69 17.75 -1.85
N LEU A 408 -10.69 16.88 -2.10
CA LEU A 408 -11.96 16.88 -1.39
C LEU A 408 -11.77 16.66 0.11
N PHE A 409 -11.04 15.60 0.50
CA PHE A 409 -10.87 15.29 1.91
C PHE A 409 -9.96 16.27 2.65
N VAL A 410 -8.85 16.69 2.05
CA VAL A 410 -7.93 17.66 2.65
C VAL A 410 -8.61 19.02 2.77
N GLY A 411 -9.18 19.54 1.68
CA GLY A 411 -9.88 20.82 1.69
C GLY A 411 -11.15 20.79 2.54
N GLY A 412 -11.88 19.66 2.53
CA GLY A 412 -13.04 19.43 3.41
C GLY A 412 -12.66 19.43 4.88
N GLY A 413 -11.52 18.82 5.26
CA GLY A 413 -11.01 18.83 6.63
C GLY A 413 -10.69 20.24 7.14
N PHE A 414 -10.14 21.12 6.31
CA PHE A 414 -9.95 22.53 6.66
C PHE A 414 -11.29 23.29 6.69
N ALA A 415 -12.17 23.04 5.72
CA ALA A 415 -13.48 23.68 5.63
C ALA A 415 -14.38 23.33 6.84
N THR A 416 -14.36 22.08 7.32
CA THR A 416 -15.07 21.69 8.55
C THR A 416 -14.53 22.41 9.78
N THR A 417 -13.22 22.68 9.85
CA THR A 417 -12.61 23.45 10.94
C THR A 417 -13.05 24.92 10.91
N LEU A 418 -13.21 25.52 9.74
CA LEU A 418 -13.76 26.87 9.59
C LEU A 418 -15.20 26.94 10.10
N MET A 419 -16.04 25.96 9.77
CA MET A 419 -17.44 25.88 10.19
C MET A 419 -17.60 25.45 11.66
N THR A 420 -16.70 25.86 12.50
CA THR A 420 -16.66 25.51 13.93
C THR A 420 -17.91 25.91 14.71
N ARG A 421 -18.66 26.89 14.23
CA ARG A 421 -19.88 27.42 14.89
C ARG A 421 -21.16 26.76 14.37
N CYS A 422 -20.99 25.74 13.48
CA CYS A 422 -22.11 25.01 12.90
C CYS A 422 -22.32 23.67 13.59
N TRP A 423 -23.55 23.19 13.50
CA TRP A 423 -23.93 21.87 13.97
C TRP A 423 -25.06 21.28 13.11
N HIS A 424 -25.30 20.01 13.24
CA HIS A 424 -26.39 19.30 12.57
C HIS A 424 -26.94 18.20 13.48
N ILE A 425 -28.13 17.71 13.17
CA ILE A 425 -28.69 16.52 13.81
C ILE A 425 -28.40 15.29 12.95
N PHE A 426 -28.00 14.21 13.58
CA PHE A 426 -27.66 12.96 12.88
C PHE A 426 -28.29 11.74 13.54
N TYR A 427 -28.77 10.78 12.76
CA TYR A 427 -29.58 9.65 13.23
C TYR A 427 -28.98 8.81 14.39
N PRO A 428 -27.66 8.60 14.51
CA PRO A 428 -27.12 7.86 15.65
C PRO A 428 -27.16 8.64 16.98
N ALA A 429 -27.32 9.96 16.92
CA ALA A 429 -27.38 10.87 18.07
C ALA A 429 -28.46 11.94 17.89
N PRO A 430 -29.76 11.57 17.81
CA PRO A 430 -30.84 12.47 17.37
C PRO A 430 -31.17 13.60 18.34
N GLY A 431 -30.70 13.55 19.56
CA GLY A 431 -30.86 14.60 20.57
C GLY A 431 -29.66 15.52 20.75
N GLU A 432 -28.60 15.35 19.95
CA GLU A 432 -27.33 16.04 20.15
C GLU A 432 -27.00 17.00 18.99
N LYS A 433 -26.40 18.13 19.33
CA LYS A 433 -25.83 19.09 18.38
C LYS A 433 -24.51 18.51 17.85
N CYS A 434 -24.57 17.69 16.79
CA CYS A 434 -23.37 17.05 16.20
C CYS A 434 -22.48 18.09 15.53
N ARG A 435 -21.19 18.09 15.89
CA ARG A 435 -20.20 19.04 15.37
C ARG A 435 -19.47 18.46 14.14
N LEU A 436 -18.79 19.32 13.39
CA LEU A 436 -18.06 18.93 12.18
C LEU A 436 -16.61 18.48 12.49
N ASN A 437 -16.47 17.53 13.38
CA ASN A 437 -15.14 17.01 13.77
C ASN A 437 -14.61 16.06 12.70
N THR A 438 -13.39 16.29 12.24
CA THR A 438 -12.77 15.52 11.16
C THR A 438 -11.28 15.23 11.41
N LEU A 439 -10.86 14.03 11.09
CA LEU A 439 -9.47 13.60 11.12
C LEU A 439 -9.09 13.08 9.75
N VAL A 440 -8.13 13.70 9.10
CA VAL A 440 -7.68 13.34 7.73
C VAL A 440 -6.23 12.89 7.76
N MET A 441 -5.92 11.86 7.02
CA MET A 441 -4.57 11.38 6.80
C MET A 441 -4.34 11.11 5.31
N LEU A 442 -3.57 12.00 4.68
CA LEU A 442 -3.20 11.89 3.27
C LEU A 442 -1.91 11.09 3.14
N ILE A 443 -1.99 9.94 2.51
CA ILE A 443 -0.90 8.97 2.45
C ILE A 443 -0.40 8.85 1.02
N GLY A 444 0.91 8.97 0.83
CA GLY A 444 1.50 8.84 -0.49
C GLY A 444 3.02 8.77 -0.43
N ARG A 445 3.64 8.32 -1.49
CA ARG A 445 5.09 8.20 -1.61
C ARG A 445 5.80 9.57 -1.51
N PRO A 446 7.10 9.60 -1.19
CA PRO A 446 7.90 10.79 -1.38
C PRO A 446 7.77 11.30 -2.82
N GLY A 447 7.58 12.62 -3.01
CA GLY A 447 7.42 13.21 -4.35
C GLY A 447 6.04 13.02 -5.01
N SER A 448 5.04 12.39 -4.36
CA SER A 448 3.69 12.18 -4.91
C SER A 448 2.83 13.45 -5.04
N GLY A 449 3.38 14.63 -4.82
CA GLY A 449 2.66 15.89 -4.98
C GLY A 449 1.76 16.30 -3.80
N LYS A 450 1.95 15.71 -2.61
CA LYS A 450 1.20 16.05 -1.37
C LYS A 450 1.29 17.52 -0.95
N HIS A 451 2.26 18.27 -1.51
CA HIS A 451 2.48 19.68 -1.14
C HIS A 451 1.26 20.59 -1.35
N PHE A 452 0.34 20.22 -2.23
CA PHE A 452 -0.90 20.97 -2.40
C PHE A 452 -1.71 21.13 -1.08
N ALA A 453 -1.52 20.22 -0.13
CA ALA A 453 -2.17 20.32 1.18
C ALA A 453 -1.67 21.56 1.96
N VAL A 454 -0.39 21.93 1.78
CA VAL A 454 0.19 23.14 2.35
C VAL A 454 -0.43 24.39 1.71
N ASP A 455 -0.61 24.39 0.38
CA ASP A 455 -1.25 25.49 -0.34
C ASP A 455 -2.68 25.70 0.15
N LEU A 456 -3.46 24.61 0.22
CA LEU A 456 -4.84 24.66 0.72
C LEU A 456 -4.91 25.09 2.18
N TYR A 457 -3.99 24.62 3.03
CA TYR A 457 -3.90 25.07 4.42
C TYR A 457 -3.67 26.57 4.52
N ASN A 458 -2.74 27.11 3.72
CA ASN A 458 -2.46 28.54 3.74
C ASN A 458 -3.62 29.40 3.25
N LEU A 459 -4.38 28.92 2.26
CA LEU A 459 -5.55 29.64 1.72
C LEU A 459 -6.77 29.53 2.63
N LEU A 460 -7.14 28.30 3.03
CA LEU A 460 -8.35 28.05 3.80
C LEU A 460 -8.22 28.46 5.26
N MET A 461 -7.08 28.21 5.89
CA MET A 461 -6.92 28.53 7.33
C MET A 461 -6.48 29.99 7.58
N ALA A 462 -6.33 30.81 6.54
CA ALA A 462 -5.92 32.21 6.65
C ALA A 462 -6.77 33.06 7.62
N PRO A 463 -8.10 32.95 7.69
CA PRO A 463 -8.89 33.70 8.67
C PRO A 463 -8.52 33.37 10.13
N ILE A 464 -8.40 32.08 10.47
CA ILE A 464 -8.05 31.62 11.79
C ILE A 464 -6.60 32.01 12.14
N LYS A 465 -5.65 31.78 11.20
CA LYS A 465 -4.23 32.16 11.40
C LYS A 465 -4.05 33.64 11.65
N ARG A 466 -4.84 34.51 11.01
CA ARG A 466 -4.82 35.96 11.27
C ARG A 466 -5.34 36.27 12.68
N SER A 467 -6.41 35.61 13.11
CA SER A 467 -6.93 35.74 14.47
C SER A 467 -5.90 35.31 15.49
N ASP A 468 -5.28 34.13 15.30
CA ASP A 468 -4.23 33.58 16.16
C ASP A 468 -3.01 34.51 16.21
N GLN A 469 -2.58 35.09 15.07
CA GLN A 469 -1.47 36.04 15.02
C GLN A 469 -1.75 37.30 15.83
N ASN A 470 -2.96 37.86 15.76
CA ASN A 470 -3.34 39.00 16.59
C ASN A 470 -3.23 38.70 18.10
N GLN A 471 -3.57 37.47 18.50
CA GLN A 471 -3.42 37.02 19.90
C GLN A 471 -1.92 36.89 20.29
N ILE A 472 -1.10 36.36 19.38
CA ILE A 472 0.35 36.26 19.58
C ILE A 472 0.97 37.64 19.71
N ASP A 473 0.58 38.59 18.87
CA ASP A 473 1.09 39.97 18.90
C ASP A 473 0.70 40.69 20.16
N ALA A 474 -0.55 40.51 20.64
CA ALA A 474 -1.02 41.05 21.93
C ALA A 474 -0.23 40.47 23.10
N LEU A 475 0.06 39.17 23.10
CA LEU A 475 0.88 38.52 24.11
C LEU A 475 2.33 39.04 24.10
N ASN A 476 2.91 39.17 22.91
CA ASN A 476 4.28 39.68 22.76
C ASN A 476 4.37 41.15 23.22
N ALA A 477 3.34 41.97 22.95
CA ALA A 477 3.27 43.33 23.45
C ALA A 477 3.20 43.35 24.98
N TRP A 478 2.34 42.53 25.59
CA TRP A 478 2.22 42.39 27.02
C TRP A 478 3.52 41.91 27.70
N ASN A 479 4.21 40.94 27.10
CA ASN A 479 5.52 40.45 27.57
C ASN A 479 6.56 41.56 27.55
N LYS A 480 6.66 42.36 26.48
CA LYS A 480 7.57 43.49 26.35
C LYS A 480 7.27 44.58 27.38
N GLU A 481 6.02 44.93 27.64
CA GLU A 481 5.60 45.84 28.65
C GLU A 481 6.03 45.38 30.06
N ARG A 482 5.84 44.11 30.34
CA ARG A 482 6.25 43.48 31.61
C ARG A 482 7.77 43.47 31.80
N GLU A 483 8.57 43.24 30.72
CA GLU A 483 10.03 43.27 30.77
C GLU A 483 10.56 44.72 31.03
N GLN A 484 9.89 45.72 30.48
CA GLN A 484 10.25 47.14 30.67
C GLN A 484 10.05 47.60 32.10
N HIS A 485 9.09 47.02 32.86
CA HIS A 485 8.80 47.37 34.24
C HIS A 485 9.61 46.58 35.27
N ASN A 486 10.76 46.00 34.89
CA ASN A 486 11.80 45.39 35.75
C ASN A 486 11.30 44.48 36.87
N GLY A 487 10.28 43.69 36.66
CA GLY A 487 9.87 42.62 37.58
C GLY A 487 9.42 43.00 38.99
N ALA A 488 9.51 44.31 39.38
CA ALA A 488 9.29 44.78 40.73
C ALA A 488 7.86 45.29 41.01
N THR A 489 7.08 45.53 39.97
CA THR A 489 5.68 45.90 40.10
C THR A 489 4.83 44.93 39.35
N LYS A 490 3.84 44.28 40.01
CA LYS A 490 2.82 43.48 39.31
C LYS A 490 2.24 44.37 38.22
N SER A 491 2.46 44.05 36.98
CA SER A 491 1.76 44.68 35.85
C SER A 491 0.28 44.78 36.20
N SER A 492 -0.28 45.98 36.18
CA SER A 492 -1.72 46.20 36.41
C SER A 492 -2.57 45.67 35.28
N THR A 493 -1.92 45.36 34.12
CA THR A 493 -2.57 44.85 32.95
C THR A 493 -2.71 43.32 33.05
N PRO A 494 -3.91 42.76 33.08
CA PRO A 494 -4.10 41.30 33.10
C PRO A 494 -3.50 40.69 31.84
N ARG A 495 -3.01 39.48 31.98
CA ARG A 495 -2.53 38.70 30.80
C ARG A 495 -3.68 38.58 29.82
N PRO A 496 -3.46 38.87 28.52
CA PRO A 496 -4.50 38.67 27.48
C PRO A 496 -4.95 37.22 27.46
N ASP A 497 -6.26 37.00 27.33
CA ASP A 497 -6.80 35.68 27.05
C ASP A 497 -6.26 35.18 25.72
N GLN A 498 -5.89 33.91 25.68
CA GLN A 498 -5.23 33.31 24.50
C GLN A 498 -6.12 32.26 23.89
N VAL A 499 -6.64 32.56 22.72
CA VAL A 499 -7.43 31.61 21.90
C VAL A 499 -6.65 31.25 20.65
N TYR A 500 -5.89 30.15 20.71
CA TYR A 500 -5.20 29.60 19.57
C TYR A 500 -5.99 28.44 18.99
N ARG A 501 -6.27 28.49 17.68
CA ARG A 501 -7.04 27.46 16.98
C ARG A 501 -6.21 26.69 15.96
N CYS A 502 -5.15 27.27 15.38
CA CYS A 502 -4.21 26.61 14.52
C CYS A 502 -2.91 26.33 15.28
N LEU A 503 -2.73 25.08 15.72
CA LEU A 503 -1.57 24.71 16.50
C LEU A 503 -0.46 24.13 15.63
N PRO A 504 0.83 24.38 15.95
CA PRO A 504 1.95 23.73 15.32
C PRO A 504 1.91 22.19 15.49
N ALA A 505 2.46 21.44 14.53
CA ALA A 505 2.52 19.97 14.57
C ALA A 505 3.28 19.40 15.79
N GLU A 506 4.23 20.17 16.33
CA GLU A 506 5.04 19.77 17.48
C GLU A 506 4.38 20.08 18.84
N THR A 507 3.09 20.49 18.84
CA THR A 507 2.36 20.84 20.09
C THR A 507 2.12 19.59 20.92
N SER A 508 2.42 19.66 22.22
CA SER A 508 2.18 18.56 23.15
C SER A 508 0.68 18.33 23.43
N ALA A 509 0.29 17.13 23.78
CA ALA A 509 -1.09 16.81 24.11
C ALA A 509 -1.65 17.65 25.28
N ALA A 510 -0.81 18.09 26.21
CA ALA A 510 -1.21 18.98 27.29
C ALA A 510 -1.51 20.39 26.78
N ALA A 511 -0.68 20.93 25.90
CA ALA A 511 -0.88 22.24 25.28
C ALA A 511 -2.11 22.25 24.35
N ILE A 512 -2.39 21.13 23.64
CA ILE A 512 -3.62 21.00 22.83
C ILE A 512 -4.85 21.11 23.74
N ARG A 513 -4.88 20.40 24.89
CA ARG A 513 -6.00 20.47 25.85
C ARG A 513 -6.19 21.88 26.44
N GLU A 514 -5.10 22.57 26.71
CA GLU A 514 -5.15 23.97 27.16
C GLU A 514 -5.75 24.89 26.09
N ALA A 515 -5.32 24.71 24.83
CA ALA A 515 -5.89 25.44 23.70
C ALA A 515 -7.37 25.14 23.49
N GLU A 516 -7.81 23.88 23.60
CA GLU A 516 -9.21 23.48 23.49
C GLU A 516 -10.07 24.07 24.60
N PHE A 517 -9.57 24.07 25.84
CA PHE A 517 -10.28 24.69 27.00
C PHE A 517 -10.50 26.18 26.82
N ASN A 518 -9.50 26.88 26.25
CA ASN A 518 -9.55 28.33 26.03
C ASN A 518 -10.26 28.73 24.73
N ALA A 519 -10.39 27.80 23.75
CA ALA A 519 -11.00 28.10 22.49
C ALA A 519 -12.54 28.15 22.60
N LYS A 520 -13.07 29.28 23.05
CA LYS A 520 -14.51 29.52 23.27
C LYS A 520 -14.90 30.88 22.72
N GLU A 521 -16.15 31.01 22.33
CA GLU A 521 -16.80 32.27 21.91
C GLU A 521 -18.22 32.34 22.46
N LEU A 522 -18.72 33.53 22.72
CA LEU A 522 -20.13 33.72 23.08
C LEU A 522 -20.98 33.82 21.81
N ILE A 523 -21.90 32.90 21.62
CA ILE A 523 -22.84 32.90 20.52
C ILE A 523 -24.26 32.86 21.10
N ASP A 524 -25.06 33.85 20.76
CA ASP A 524 -26.44 33.96 21.23
C ASP A 524 -26.57 33.92 22.79
N GLY A 525 -25.51 34.37 23.50
CA GLY A 525 -25.43 34.39 24.97
C GLY A 525 -24.97 33.05 25.60
N GLU A 526 -24.68 32.03 24.81
CA GLU A 526 -24.15 30.75 25.28
C GLU A 526 -22.65 30.62 24.95
N GLU A 527 -21.90 30.01 25.88
CA GLU A 527 -20.49 29.68 25.65
C GLU A 527 -20.40 28.58 24.61
N TRP A 528 -19.75 28.86 23.47
CA TRP A 528 -19.61 27.93 22.35
C TRP A 528 -18.15 27.52 22.14
N PRO A 529 -17.80 26.25 22.39
CA PRO A 529 -16.44 25.78 22.16
C PRO A 529 -16.11 25.71 20.67
N LEU A 530 -14.90 26.16 20.32
CA LEU A 530 -14.41 26.23 18.95
C LEU A 530 -13.48 25.04 18.66
N HIS A 531 -13.39 24.62 17.39
CA HIS A 531 -12.41 23.61 16.97
C HIS A 531 -10.99 24.17 17.04
N VAL A 532 -10.12 23.40 17.68
CA VAL A 532 -8.67 23.53 17.58
C VAL A 532 -8.17 22.56 16.53
N SER A 533 -7.16 22.93 15.77
CA SER A 533 -6.69 22.10 14.67
C SER A 533 -5.17 22.03 14.57
N ILE A 534 -4.69 20.89 14.07
CA ILE A 534 -3.31 20.68 13.66
C ILE A 534 -3.27 20.33 12.18
N PHE A 535 -2.37 20.99 11.46
CA PHE A 535 -1.91 20.54 10.15
C PHE A 535 -0.45 20.13 10.24
N ASP A 536 -0.15 18.88 9.86
CA ASP A 536 1.22 18.38 9.79
C ASP A 536 1.52 17.91 8.36
N SER A 537 2.41 18.61 7.69
CA SER A 537 2.84 18.28 6.34
C SER A 537 3.75 17.04 6.27
N GLU A 538 4.25 16.59 7.43
CA GLU A 538 5.06 15.39 7.58
C GLU A 538 4.68 14.65 8.87
N LEU A 539 3.83 13.66 8.76
CA LEU A 539 3.30 12.85 9.88
C LEU A 539 4.39 12.40 10.88
N ASN A 540 5.64 12.29 10.42
CA ASN A 540 6.77 11.96 11.29
C ASN A 540 6.98 12.98 12.43
N ASN A 541 6.62 14.26 12.26
CA ASN A 541 6.73 15.27 13.31
C ASN A 541 5.77 14.93 14.46
N THR A 542 4.50 14.68 14.12
CA THR A 542 3.47 14.23 15.09
C THR A 542 3.86 12.90 15.74
N LEU A 543 4.38 11.92 14.98
CA LEU A 543 4.83 10.64 15.54
C LEU A 543 5.98 10.81 16.52
N ASN A 544 6.94 11.69 16.22
CA ASN A 544 8.03 11.99 17.14
C ASN A 544 7.56 12.68 18.40
N GLN A 545 6.57 13.57 18.31
CA GLN A 545 5.94 14.20 19.46
C GLN A 545 5.14 13.19 20.31
N MET A 546 4.45 12.26 19.66
CA MET A 546 3.73 11.17 20.35
C MET A 546 4.68 10.29 21.17
N LYS A 547 5.87 9.97 20.61
CA LYS A 547 6.91 9.21 21.33
C LYS A 547 7.41 9.94 22.58
N LYS A 548 7.49 11.29 22.54
CA LYS A 548 7.93 12.14 23.67
C LYS A 548 6.84 12.33 24.74
N SER A 549 5.57 12.42 24.31
CA SER A 549 4.43 12.89 25.14
C SER A 549 3.48 11.78 25.60
N HIS A 550 3.89 10.53 25.68
CA HIS A 550 3.01 9.38 25.90
C HIS A 550 1.99 9.19 24.75
N MET A 551 2.26 8.24 23.88
CA MET A 551 1.49 7.92 22.67
C MET A 551 -0.03 7.80 22.92
N ASP A 552 -0.43 7.31 24.08
CA ASP A 552 -1.82 7.11 24.47
C ASP A 552 -2.60 8.42 24.64
N ALA A 553 -1.94 9.54 24.97
CA ALA A 553 -2.60 10.83 25.11
C ALA A 553 -3.14 11.37 23.78
N PHE A 554 -2.38 11.22 22.68
CA PHE A 554 -2.82 11.59 21.35
C PHE A 554 -3.91 10.65 20.82
N LYS A 555 -3.76 9.34 21.05
CA LYS A 555 -4.81 8.37 20.68
C LYS A 555 -6.13 8.69 21.40
N THR A 556 -6.06 9.00 22.68
CA THR A 556 -7.24 9.40 23.47
C THR A 556 -7.87 10.70 22.92
N LEU A 557 -7.05 11.68 22.54
CA LEU A 557 -7.51 12.91 21.91
C LEU A 557 -8.29 12.62 20.62
N TRP A 558 -7.73 11.85 19.71
CA TRP A 558 -8.38 11.47 18.44
C TRP A 558 -9.66 10.66 18.64
N LEU A 559 -9.67 9.74 19.63
CA LEU A 559 -10.84 8.93 19.95
C LEU A 559 -12.00 9.80 20.44
N LYS A 560 -11.72 10.72 21.37
CA LYS A 560 -12.72 11.59 21.96
C LYS A 560 -13.18 12.70 21.04
N SER A 561 -12.28 13.28 20.27
CA SER A 561 -12.61 14.36 19.34
C SER A 561 -13.66 13.96 18.31
N PHE A 562 -13.64 12.73 17.83
CA PHE A 562 -14.55 12.30 16.76
C PHE A 562 -16.03 12.45 17.12
N HIS A 563 -16.42 12.23 18.37
CA HIS A 563 -17.79 12.36 18.86
C HIS A 563 -17.98 13.55 19.82
N SER A 564 -17.02 14.46 19.94
CA SER A 564 -17.03 15.56 20.92
C SER A 564 -17.19 15.05 22.37
N GLU A 565 -16.65 13.88 22.67
CA GLU A 565 -16.72 13.30 24.01
C GLU A 565 -15.94 14.17 25.01
N ALA A 566 -16.42 14.23 26.27
CA ALA A 566 -15.75 14.97 27.32
C ALA A 566 -14.35 14.41 27.59
N GLY A 567 -13.36 15.28 27.61
CA GLY A 567 -11.99 15.04 28.02
C GLY A 567 -11.61 16.03 29.14
N GLY A 568 -10.52 15.73 29.81
CA GLY A 568 -10.02 16.61 30.85
C GLY A 568 -9.04 15.91 31.76
N ALA A 569 -8.41 16.64 32.63
CA ALA A 569 -7.57 16.09 33.69
C ALA A 569 -7.59 17.02 34.91
N LEU A 570 -7.47 16.42 36.09
CA LEU A 570 -7.17 17.12 37.34
C LEU A 570 -5.65 17.16 37.50
N LEU A 571 -5.01 18.16 36.93
CA LEU A 571 -3.57 18.36 37.06
C LEU A 571 -3.29 19.41 38.17
N LYS A 572 -2.32 19.12 39.03
CA LYS A 572 -1.94 20.02 40.16
C LYS A 572 -1.00 21.17 39.73
N THR A 573 -0.95 21.53 38.46
CA THR A 573 -0.15 22.67 37.99
C THR A 573 -1.02 23.91 37.90
N SER A 574 -0.50 25.06 38.30
CA SER A 574 -1.21 26.34 38.38
C SER A 574 -1.74 26.87 37.03
N SER A 575 -1.35 26.28 35.92
CA SER A 575 -1.71 26.71 34.58
C SER A 575 -2.53 25.69 33.78
N SER A 576 -2.83 24.52 34.35
CA SER A 576 -3.57 23.49 33.62
C SER A 576 -5.08 23.65 33.79
N PRO A 577 -5.88 23.44 32.72
CA PRO A 577 -7.33 23.41 32.82
C PRO A 577 -7.78 22.33 33.80
N VAL A 578 -8.73 22.65 34.67
CA VAL A 578 -9.29 21.72 35.65
C VAL A 578 -10.73 21.42 35.28
N GLY A 579 -11.06 20.15 35.13
CA GLY A 579 -12.41 19.70 34.85
C GLY A 579 -12.57 18.93 33.54
N GLU A 580 -13.80 18.56 33.26
CA GLU A 580 -14.18 17.92 32.01
C GLU A 580 -14.78 18.94 31.04
N PHE A 581 -14.41 18.88 29.77
CA PHE A 581 -14.93 19.71 28.70
C PHE A 581 -14.99 18.92 27.39
N PRO A 582 -15.91 19.26 26.48
CA PRO A 582 -16.01 18.58 25.19
C PRO A 582 -14.77 18.85 24.32
N ILE A 583 -14.25 17.79 23.70
CA ILE A 583 -13.07 17.86 22.82
C ILE A 583 -13.51 18.16 21.40
N HIS A 584 -13.11 19.31 20.86
CA HIS A 584 -13.36 19.75 19.49
C HIS A 584 -12.05 19.93 18.73
N PHE A 585 -11.46 18.81 18.31
CA PHE A 585 -10.17 18.76 17.65
C PHE A 585 -10.29 18.21 16.22
N ASN A 586 -9.76 18.95 15.26
CA ASN A 586 -9.64 18.55 13.88
C ASN A 586 -8.17 18.41 13.50
N ALA A 587 -7.85 17.50 12.59
CA ALA A 587 -6.48 17.36 12.10
C ALA A 587 -6.42 16.94 10.64
N VAL A 588 -5.41 17.46 9.96
CA VAL A 588 -5.00 17.02 8.63
C VAL A 588 -3.52 16.69 8.67
N TYR A 589 -3.20 15.43 8.44
CA TYR A 589 -1.83 14.93 8.39
C TYR A 589 -1.49 14.51 6.97
N THR A 590 -0.26 14.77 6.53
CA THR A 590 0.26 14.15 5.32
C THR A 590 1.47 13.29 5.66
N GLY A 591 1.60 12.12 5.03
CA GLY A 591 2.67 11.19 5.37
C GLY A 591 3.03 10.24 4.24
N THR A 592 4.09 9.48 4.50
CA THR A 592 4.48 8.33 3.67
C THR A 592 3.80 7.06 4.19
N TYR A 593 3.78 6.01 3.37
CA TYR A 593 3.31 4.69 3.81
C TYR A 593 4.08 4.19 5.04
N ASP A 594 5.41 4.37 5.09
CA ASP A 594 6.24 3.96 6.25
C ASP A 594 5.85 4.70 7.55
N ALA A 595 5.50 5.98 7.47
CA ALA A 595 5.01 6.74 8.61
C ALA A 595 3.61 6.28 9.04
N PHE A 596 2.76 6.00 8.07
CA PHE A 596 1.41 5.50 8.31
C PHE A 596 1.41 4.11 8.98
N GLU A 597 2.25 3.18 8.54
CA GLU A 597 2.37 1.84 9.12
C GLU A 597 2.74 1.87 10.62
N GLN A 598 3.46 2.89 11.08
CA GLN A 598 3.75 3.07 12.50
C GLN A 598 2.49 3.37 13.33
N LEU A 599 1.46 3.95 12.71
CA LEU A 599 0.15 4.20 13.33
C LEU A 599 -0.85 3.08 13.07
N ALA A 600 -0.84 2.51 11.88
CA ALA A 600 -1.76 1.47 11.43
C ALA A 600 -1.36 0.10 12.00
N THR A 601 -1.41 -0.02 13.32
CA THR A 601 -1.10 -1.24 14.06
C THR A 601 -2.37 -1.97 14.50
N GLU A 602 -2.28 -3.25 14.81
CA GLU A 602 -3.40 -4.01 15.39
C GLU A 602 -3.97 -3.35 16.65
N ALA A 603 -3.10 -2.76 17.49
CA ALA A 603 -3.54 -2.03 18.68
C ALA A 603 -4.34 -0.77 18.33
N SER A 604 -3.96 -0.04 17.29
CA SER A 604 -4.69 1.13 16.81
C SER A 604 -6.02 0.75 16.17
N TYR A 605 -6.08 -0.37 15.46
CA TYR A 605 -7.32 -0.93 14.90
C TYR A 605 -8.28 -1.31 16.03
N ASN A 606 -7.81 -2.09 17.01
CA ASN A 606 -8.61 -2.53 18.15
C ASN A 606 -9.17 -1.39 19.00
N SER A 607 -8.40 -0.31 19.16
CA SER A 607 -8.86 0.88 19.88
C SER A 607 -9.84 1.72 19.05
N GLY A 608 -10.02 1.41 17.74
CA GLY A 608 -10.89 2.15 16.83
C GLY A 608 -10.31 3.49 16.37
N VAL A 609 -9.02 3.74 16.55
CA VAL A 609 -8.34 4.94 16.05
C VAL A 609 -8.39 4.98 14.52
N THR A 610 -8.04 3.88 13.87
CA THR A 610 -7.98 3.77 12.41
C THR A 610 -9.31 4.06 11.72
N THR A 611 -10.43 3.65 12.31
CA THR A 611 -11.77 3.86 11.73
C THR A 611 -12.28 5.30 11.88
N ARG A 612 -11.61 6.14 12.67
CA ARG A 612 -11.97 7.57 12.84
C ARG A 612 -11.27 8.49 11.86
N PHE A 613 -10.20 8.03 11.25
CA PHE A 613 -9.49 8.78 10.22
C PHE A 613 -10.08 8.55 8.83
N ALA A 614 -10.18 9.64 8.07
CA ALA A 614 -10.27 9.57 6.63
C ALA A 614 -8.85 9.39 6.07
N CYS A 615 -8.45 8.13 5.88
CA CYS A 615 -7.16 7.78 5.29
C CYS A 615 -7.30 7.79 3.76
N VAL A 616 -6.60 8.70 3.08
CA VAL A 616 -6.77 8.94 1.65
C VAL A 616 -5.46 8.66 0.94
N PRO A 617 -5.42 7.73 -0.03
CA PRO A 617 -4.23 7.49 -0.83
C PRO A 617 -4.03 8.57 -1.90
N MET A 618 -2.76 8.87 -2.21
CA MET A 618 -2.38 9.80 -3.29
C MET A 618 -2.26 9.13 -4.66
N GLY A 619 -2.34 7.81 -4.70
CA GLY A 619 -2.05 7.04 -5.89
C GLY A 619 -0.54 6.84 -6.13
N PRO A 620 -0.23 5.98 -7.12
CA PRO A 620 1.14 5.63 -7.43
C PRO A 620 1.88 6.74 -8.19
N THR A 621 3.19 6.64 -8.19
CA THR A 621 4.06 7.44 -9.06
C THR A 621 3.82 7.02 -10.52
N GLN A 622 3.45 7.96 -11.36
CA GLN A 622 3.14 7.69 -12.77
C GLN A 622 4.35 7.90 -13.70
N TYR A 623 5.56 8.07 -13.14
CA TYR A 623 6.80 8.38 -13.89
C TYR A 623 6.67 9.57 -14.87
N GLU A 624 5.74 10.48 -14.58
CA GLU A 624 5.52 11.68 -15.37
C GLU A 624 6.32 12.82 -14.78
N MET A 625 6.99 13.58 -15.63
CA MET A 625 7.59 14.86 -15.24
C MET A 625 6.50 15.80 -14.75
N MET A 626 6.77 16.57 -13.71
CA MET A 626 5.92 17.70 -13.35
C MET A 626 5.86 18.66 -14.53
N GLU A 627 4.65 19.02 -14.94
CA GLU A 627 4.48 20.03 -15.97
C GLU A 627 5.18 21.32 -15.55
N TYR A 628 5.98 21.87 -16.46
CA TYR A 628 6.47 23.23 -16.30
C TYR A 628 5.29 24.18 -16.38
N ARG A 629 4.91 24.76 -15.24
CA ARG A 629 3.70 25.56 -15.15
C ARG A 629 4.05 26.94 -14.58
N VAL A 630 3.61 27.97 -15.28
CA VAL A 630 3.70 29.35 -14.79
C VAL A 630 2.44 29.65 -14.00
N TYR A 631 2.57 30.31 -12.86
CA TYR A 631 1.43 30.80 -12.08
C TYR A 631 0.73 31.91 -12.84
N THR A 632 -0.52 31.68 -13.24
CA THR A 632 -1.31 32.54 -14.11
C THR A 632 -2.22 33.51 -13.34
N ASN A 633 -2.83 34.48 -14.04
CA ASN A 633 -3.88 35.32 -13.43
C ASN A 633 -5.13 34.52 -13.05
N GLU A 634 -5.47 33.46 -13.81
CA GLU A 634 -6.54 32.53 -13.45
C GLU A 634 -6.25 31.83 -12.13
N ASP A 635 -5.04 31.37 -11.95
CA ASP A 635 -4.60 30.75 -10.70
C ASP A 635 -4.74 31.69 -9.51
N ARG A 636 -4.37 32.96 -9.68
CA ARG A 636 -4.52 33.99 -8.66
C ARG A 636 -5.98 34.24 -8.30
N LEU A 637 -6.87 34.28 -9.30
CA LEU A 637 -8.31 34.42 -9.07
C LEU A 637 -8.90 33.22 -8.31
N VAL A 638 -8.47 32.01 -8.64
CA VAL A 638 -8.90 30.79 -7.91
C VAL A 638 -8.44 30.85 -6.46
N ASP A 639 -7.17 31.20 -6.20
CA ASP A 639 -6.64 31.30 -4.83
C ASP A 639 -7.38 32.39 -4.03
N GLN A 640 -7.71 33.52 -4.66
CA GLN A 640 -8.54 34.56 -4.06
C GLN A 640 -9.94 34.04 -3.72
N GLN A 641 -10.60 33.33 -4.65
CA GLN A 641 -11.91 32.74 -4.42
C GLN A 641 -11.91 31.69 -3.29
N ILE A 642 -10.87 30.87 -3.19
CA ILE A 642 -10.73 29.92 -2.08
C ILE A 642 -10.62 30.69 -0.74
N SER A 643 -9.85 31.77 -0.70
CA SER A 643 -9.70 32.60 0.50
C SER A 643 -11.01 33.32 0.87
N GLU A 644 -11.80 33.75 -0.12
CA GLU A 644 -13.13 34.33 0.09
C GLU A 644 -14.10 33.28 0.68
N TRP A 645 -14.05 32.04 0.18
CA TRP A 645 -14.83 30.94 0.74
C TRP A 645 -14.40 30.61 2.16
N ALA A 646 -13.11 30.68 2.47
CA ALA A 646 -12.63 30.49 3.85
C ALA A 646 -13.27 31.51 4.81
N CYS A 647 -13.32 32.79 4.43
CA CYS A 647 -13.98 33.83 5.24
C CYS A 647 -15.49 33.57 5.37
N LYS A 648 -16.18 33.17 4.29
CA LYS A 648 -17.60 32.86 4.29
C LYS A 648 -17.92 31.69 5.24
N LEU A 649 -17.15 30.60 5.16
CA LEU A 649 -17.33 29.42 6.01
C LEU A 649 -17.02 29.72 7.48
N ASP A 650 -15.98 30.50 7.79
CA ASP A 650 -15.67 30.90 9.17
C ASP A 650 -16.74 31.83 9.76
N ALA A 651 -17.46 32.57 8.90
CA ALA A 651 -18.59 33.40 9.31
C ALA A 651 -19.92 32.64 9.40
N THR A 652 -19.99 31.36 9.07
CA THR A 652 -21.23 30.57 9.11
C THR A 652 -21.47 30.03 10.51
N ILE A 653 -22.71 30.16 11.01
CA ILE A 653 -23.11 29.75 12.36
C ILE A 653 -24.49 29.07 12.38
N GLY A 654 -24.73 28.28 13.43
CA GLY A 654 -26.04 27.70 13.73
C GLY A 654 -26.26 26.31 13.11
N GLU A 655 -27.50 25.89 13.10
CA GLU A 655 -27.92 24.62 12.55
C GLU A 655 -27.86 24.60 11.05
N ILE A 656 -27.30 23.50 10.50
CA ILE A 656 -27.43 23.16 9.10
C ILE A 656 -28.51 22.08 9.00
N PRO A 657 -29.68 22.35 8.37
CA PRO A 657 -30.75 21.36 8.24
C PRO A 657 -30.27 20.17 7.39
N ALA A 658 -30.05 19.02 8.02
CA ALA A 658 -29.43 17.85 7.37
C ALA A 658 -30.29 16.58 7.51
N ALA A 659 -31.61 16.71 7.77
CA ALA A 659 -32.49 15.56 8.00
C ALA A 659 -32.52 14.59 6.81
N GLU A 660 -32.58 15.09 5.58
CA GLU A 660 -32.63 14.26 4.37
C GLU A 660 -31.28 13.57 4.12
N LEU A 661 -30.14 14.23 4.43
CA LEU A 661 -28.82 13.58 4.40
C LEU A 661 -28.74 12.46 5.43
N SER A 662 -29.22 12.74 6.64
CA SER A 662 -29.23 11.76 7.74
C SER A 662 -30.04 10.51 7.36
N LYS A 663 -31.21 10.67 6.77
CA LYS A 663 -32.08 9.59 6.29
C LYS A 663 -31.43 8.80 5.15
N ALA A 664 -30.85 9.46 4.18
CA ALA A 664 -30.18 8.81 3.05
C ALA A 664 -28.96 8.00 3.49
N LEU A 665 -28.14 8.56 4.38
CA LEU A 665 -26.98 7.87 4.97
C LEU A 665 -27.39 6.67 5.85
N TYR A 666 -28.50 6.79 6.58
CA TYR A 666 -29.07 5.65 7.31
C TYR A 666 -29.44 4.51 6.37
N GLN A 667 -30.14 4.81 5.27
CA GLN A 667 -30.56 3.81 4.29
C GLN A 667 -29.35 3.16 3.60
N TRP A 668 -28.33 3.97 3.29
CA TRP A 668 -27.07 3.47 2.73
C TRP A 668 -26.35 2.54 3.70
N THR A 669 -26.22 2.93 4.98
CA THR A 669 -25.58 2.10 6.00
C THR A 669 -26.34 0.79 6.19
N ALA A 670 -27.70 0.81 6.23
CA ALA A 670 -28.50 -0.38 6.38
C ALA A 670 -28.26 -1.39 5.23
N ARG A 671 -28.24 -0.92 3.98
CA ARG A 671 -27.93 -1.77 2.82
C ARG A 671 -26.54 -2.40 2.93
N LYS A 672 -25.54 -1.58 3.27
CA LYS A 672 -24.16 -2.07 3.42
C LYS A 672 -24.00 -3.05 4.59
N MET A 673 -24.76 -2.89 5.66
CA MET A 673 -24.82 -3.85 6.76
C MET A 673 -25.46 -5.18 6.34
N ASP A 674 -26.48 -5.14 5.47
CA ASP A 674 -27.07 -6.36 4.91
C ASP A 674 -26.06 -7.08 4.00
N GLU A 675 -25.30 -6.36 3.17
CA GLU A 675 -24.20 -6.90 2.36
C GLU A 675 -23.12 -7.57 3.26
N ALA A 676 -22.66 -6.88 4.32
CA ALA A 676 -21.69 -7.43 5.26
C ALA A 676 -22.21 -8.68 6.00
N ARG A 677 -23.53 -8.72 6.27
CA ARG A 677 -24.19 -9.90 6.88
C ARG A 677 -24.27 -11.08 5.90
N GLU A 678 -24.58 -10.83 4.64
CA GLU A 678 -24.57 -11.85 3.58
C GLU A 678 -23.16 -12.44 3.40
N GLU A 679 -22.14 -11.62 3.47
CA GLU A 679 -20.73 -12.02 3.41
C GLU A 679 -20.23 -12.62 4.74
N GLN A 680 -21.03 -12.60 5.81
CA GLN A 680 -20.67 -13.02 7.17
C GLN A 680 -19.35 -12.38 7.67
N SER A 681 -19.07 -11.15 7.25
CA SER A 681 -17.84 -10.44 7.55
C SER A 681 -18.02 -9.44 8.71
N ALA A 682 -17.57 -9.83 9.89
CA ALA A 682 -17.56 -8.94 11.05
C ALA A 682 -16.63 -7.71 10.83
N VAL A 683 -15.60 -7.88 10.03
CA VAL A 683 -14.66 -6.79 9.70
C VAL A 683 -15.34 -5.70 8.88
N LEU A 684 -16.13 -6.08 7.86
CA LEU A 684 -16.90 -5.12 7.07
C LEU A 684 -17.95 -4.41 7.92
N GLU A 685 -18.61 -5.13 8.83
CA GLU A 685 -19.55 -4.54 9.78
C GLU A 685 -18.88 -3.48 10.66
N GLU A 686 -17.69 -3.77 11.21
CA GLU A 686 -16.92 -2.82 12.03
C GLU A 686 -16.53 -1.56 11.24
N MET A 687 -16.13 -1.71 9.98
CA MET A 687 -15.75 -0.60 9.11
C MET A 687 -16.93 0.29 8.73
N LEU A 688 -18.15 -0.23 8.71
CA LEU A 688 -19.36 0.52 8.37
C LEU A 688 -19.86 1.47 9.47
N LYS A 689 -19.35 1.38 10.67
CA LYS A 689 -19.84 2.17 11.82
C LYS A 689 -19.60 3.68 11.69
N ARG A 690 -18.67 4.13 10.85
CA ARG A 690 -18.25 5.54 10.78
C ARG A 690 -18.32 6.24 9.44
N PRO A 691 -18.37 5.57 8.27
CA PRO A 691 -18.40 6.26 6.98
C PRO A 691 -19.55 7.24 6.81
N ALA A 692 -20.71 6.95 7.37
CA ALA A 692 -21.85 7.86 7.34
C ALA A 692 -21.58 9.18 8.11
N TRP A 693 -20.85 9.14 9.23
CA TRP A 693 -20.41 10.34 9.95
C TRP A 693 -19.44 11.19 9.11
N VAL A 694 -18.52 10.52 8.42
CA VAL A 694 -17.59 11.19 7.52
C VAL A 694 -18.35 11.77 6.32
N GLY A 695 -19.28 11.00 5.75
CA GLY A 695 -20.12 11.44 4.63
C GLY A 695 -20.84 12.75 4.90
N ILE A 696 -21.56 12.85 6.02
CA ILE A 696 -22.30 14.06 6.36
C ILE A 696 -21.36 15.24 6.67
N ARG A 697 -20.34 15.03 7.50
CA ARG A 697 -19.46 16.12 7.94
C ARG A 697 -18.68 16.76 6.82
N PHE A 698 -18.12 15.94 5.92
CA PHE A 698 -17.36 16.44 4.77
C PHE A 698 -18.24 17.02 3.67
N ALA A 699 -19.51 16.59 3.53
CA ALA A 699 -20.41 17.13 2.54
C ALA A 699 -20.89 18.55 2.88
N LEU A 700 -21.15 18.85 4.16
CA LEU A 700 -21.76 20.08 4.60
C LEU A 700 -21.06 21.36 4.13
N PRO A 701 -19.73 21.53 4.19
CA PRO A 701 -19.09 22.73 3.66
C PRO A 701 -19.32 22.94 2.15
N PHE A 702 -19.34 21.87 1.38
CA PHE A 702 -19.59 21.94 -0.06
C PHE A 702 -21.05 22.25 -0.34
N ILE A 703 -21.97 21.69 0.42
CA ILE A 703 -23.42 21.96 0.34
C ILE A 703 -23.69 23.43 0.67
N VAL A 704 -23.13 23.95 1.77
CA VAL A 704 -23.25 25.38 2.11
C VAL A 704 -22.69 26.26 1.00
N SER A 705 -21.58 25.87 0.36
CA SER A 705 -21.04 26.63 -0.77
C SER A 705 -21.96 26.63 -1.99
N ARG A 706 -22.69 25.54 -2.22
CA ARG A 706 -23.67 25.43 -3.31
C ARG A 706 -24.91 26.26 -3.06
N HIS A 707 -25.39 26.23 -1.84
CA HIS A 707 -26.61 26.97 -1.41
C HIS A 707 -26.30 28.33 -0.79
N TRP A 708 -25.18 28.96 -1.16
CA TRP A 708 -24.78 30.23 -0.56
C TRP A 708 -25.80 31.36 -0.77
N GLY A 709 -26.49 31.36 -1.89
CA GLY A 709 -27.54 32.33 -2.19
C GLY A 709 -28.77 32.26 -1.27
N GLU A 710 -28.91 31.14 -0.54
CA GLU A 710 -30.01 30.87 0.41
C GLU A 710 -29.59 31.10 1.88
N MET A 711 -28.35 31.57 2.10
CA MET A 711 -27.85 31.92 3.43
C MET A 711 -28.32 33.33 3.78
N ALA A 712 -28.82 33.49 5.00
CA ALA A 712 -29.20 34.79 5.56
C ALA A 712 -28.07 35.37 6.39
N GLN A 713 -27.73 36.65 6.19
CA GLN A 713 -26.74 37.36 7.00
C GLN A 713 -27.44 38.08 8.15
N ASP A 714 -26.88 37.90 9.37
CA ASP A 714 -27.35 38.62 10.58
C ASP A 714 -26.67 40.00 10.71
N GLU A 715 -27.10 40.77 11.70
CA GLU A 715 -26.59 42.13 12.00
C GLU A 715 -25.10 42.16 12.34
N ASN A 716 -24.55 41.02 12.78
CA ASN A 716 -23.14 40.85 13.17
C ASN A 716 -22.28 40.38 11.98
N GLY A 717 -22.83 40.27 10.78
CA GLY A 717 -22.14 39.80 9.59
C GLY A 717 -21.95 38.28 9.55
N LYS A 718 -22.61 37.50 10.43
CA LYS A 718 -22.61 36.04 10.41
C LYS A 718 -23.69 35.49 9.48
N PHE A 719 -23.49 34.30 8.96
CA PHE A 719 -24.40 33.65 8.03
C PHE A 719 -25.07 32.42 8.64
N ARG A 720 -26.39 32.33 8.48
CA ARG A 720 -27.23 31.19 8.91
C ARG A 720 -27.98 30.62 7.72
N CYS A 721 -28.36 29.35 7.77
CA CYS A 721 -29.27 28.77 6.78
C CYS A 721 -30.60 29.53 6.81
N GLY A 722 -30.96 30.15 5.68
CA GLY A 722 -32.24 30.83 5.52
C GLY A 722 -33.40 29.86 5.28
N ALA A 723 -34.63 30.38 5.24
CA ALA A 723 -35.82 29.55 5.03
C ALA A 723 -35.87 28.83 3.67
N GLY A 724 -35.08 29.31 2.70
CA GLY A 724 -34.92 28.67 1.37
C GLY A 724 -33.88 27.57 1.32
N PHE A 725 -33.07 27.43 2.35
CA PHE A 725 -32.01 26.41 2.37
C PHE A 725 -32.61 24.99 2.49
N GLN A 726 -32.51 24.22 1.45
CA GLN A 726 -33.06 22.85 1.40
C GLN A 726 -32.05 21.88 0.75
N ILE A 727 -31.85 20.75 1.41
CA ILE A 727 -31.05 19.66 0.88
C ILE A 727 -31.79 19.01 -0.31
N ASP A 728 -31.10 18.88 -1.42
CA ASP A 728 -31.64 18.23 -2.61
C ASP A 728 -30.89 16.92 -2.95
N LYS A 729 -31.32 16.33 -4.08
CA LYS A 729 -30.74 15.04 -4.55
C LYS A 729 -29.23 15.10 -4.80
N LYS A 730 -28.69 16.23 -5.31
CA LYS A 730 -27.26 16.36 -5.59
C LYS A 730 -26.43 16.41 -4.30
N ASP A 731 -26.95 17.05 -3.28
CA ASP A 731 -26.34 17.10 -1.97
C ASP A 731 -26.26 15.71 -1.33
N ILE A 732 -27.36 14.95 -1.47
CA ILE A 732 -27.43 13.56 -1.01
C ILE A 732 -26.43 12.70 -1.79
N GLU A 733 -26.33 12.84 -3.11
CA GLU A 733 -25.38 12.11 -3.94
C GLU A 733 -23.92 12.38 -3.52
N LEU A 734 -23.58 13.65 -3.19
CA LEU A 734 -22.25 13.99 -2.70
C LEU A 734 -21.97 13.33 -1.33
N ALA A 735 -22.90 13.41 -0.38
CA ALA A 735 -22.72 12.82 0.94
C ALA A 735 -22.58 11.29 0.89
N LEU A 736 -23.39 10.63 0.05
CA LEU A 736 -23.29 9.17 -0.18
C LEU A 736 -21.97 8.80 -0.88
N PHE A 737 -21.51 9.60 -1.83
CA PHE A 737 -20.20 9.42 -2.46
C PHE A 737 -19.06 9.47 -1.43
N ILE A 738 -19.07 10.49 -0.55
CA ILE A 738 -18.03 10.64 0.47
C ILE A 738 -18.09 9.48 1.47
N ALA A 739 -19.26 9.04 1.88
CA ALA A 739 -19.43 7.89 2.76
C ALA A 739 -18.90 6.60 2.11
N GLN A 740 -19.21 6.37 0.84
CA GLN A 740 -18.71 5.24 0.07
C GLN A 740 -17.18 5.29 -0.10
N ALA A 741 -16.63 6.45 -0.47
CA ALA A 741 -15.19 6.63 -0.60
C ALA A 741 -14.46 6.34 0.74
N GLN A 742 -15.00 6.81 1.86
CA GLN A 742 -14.46 6.49 3.19
C GLN A 742 -14.51 4.99 3.48
N TYR A 743 -15.61 4.31 3.14
CA TYR A 743 -15.74 2.87 3.34
C TYR A 743 -14.75 2.09 2.48
N ASP A 744 -14.56 2.49 1.23
CA ASP A 744 -13.60 1.87 0.31
C ASP A 744 -12.16 2.08 0.79
N PHE A 745 -11.83 3.27 1.31
CA PHE A 745 -10.51 3.53 1.91
C PHE A 745 -10.28 2.72 3.19
N GLN A 746 -11.31 2.50 4.02
CA GLN A 746 -11.20 1.63 5.18
C GLN A 746 -10.87 0.19 4.75
N GLN A 747 -11.50 -0.31 3.70
CA GLN A 747 -11.20 -1.62 3.15
C GLN A 747 -9.78 -1.67 2.58
N PHE A 748 -9.39 -0.69 1.77
CA PHE A 748 -8.08 -0.61 1.14
C PHE A 748 -6.93 -0.64 2.17
N PHE A 749 -7.03 0.14 3.25
CA PHE A 749 -5.95 0.25 4.22
C PHE A 749 -6.00 -0.78 5.36
N PHE A 750 -7.18 -1.24 5.74
CA PHE A 750 -7.35 -1.93 7.02
C PHE A 750 -8.03 -3.30 6.96
N TYR A 751 -8.50 -3.75 5.77
CA TYR A 751 -9.25 -5.01 5.68
C TYR A 751 -8.44 -6.20 6.20
N GLU A 752 -7.22 -6.38 5.74
CA GLU A 752 -6.35 -7.48 6.19
C GLU A 752 -5.99 -7.39 7.68
N LEU A 753 -5.80 -6.17 8.18
CA LEU A 753 -5.49 -5.93 9.58
C LEU A 753 -6.69 -6.33 10.47
N GLY A 754 -7.89 -5.94 10.05
CA GLY A 754 -9.14 -6.29 10.71
C GLY A 754 -9.40 -7.80 10.68
N GLN A 755 -9.19 -8.46 9.54
CA GLN A 755 -9.37 -9.90 9.39
C GLN A 755 -8.44 -10.69 10.32
N ARG A 756 -7.14 -10.35 10.34
CA ARG A 756 -6.17 -10.97 11.26
C ARG A 756 -6.58 -10.82 12.72
N GLN A 757 -7.13 -9.67 13.08
CA GLN A 757 -7.61 -9.41 14.44
C GLN A 757 -8.86 -10.21 14.79
N HIS A 758 -9.84 -10.25 13.89
CA HIS A 758 -11.06 -11.03 14.06
C HIS A 758 -10.75 -12.53 14.25
N ASP A 759 -9.88 -13.08 13.42
CA ASP A 759 -9.45 -14.48 13.52
C ASP A 759 -8.81 -14.80 14.88
N ARG A 760 -8.03 -13.85 15.42
CA ARG A 760 -7.47 -13.98 16.79
C ARG A 760 -8.54 -13.94 17.88
N GLN A 761 -9.55 -13.09 17.75
CA GLN A 761 -10.65 -12.99 18.72
C GLN A 761 -11.51 -14.25 18.70
N VAL A 762 -11.87 -14.75 17.52
CA VAL A 762 -12.60 -16.02 17.35
C VAL A 762 -11.81 -17.18 17.93
N ALA A 763 -10.49 -17.23 17.69
CA ALA A 763 -9.63 -18.25 18.26
C ALA A 763 -9.58 -18.20 19.80
N LYS A 764 -9.57 -16.99 20.38
CA LYS A 764 -9.63 -16.80 21.85
C LYS A 764 -11.00 -17.21 22.43
N ALA A 765 -12.09 -16.76 21.80
CA ALA A 765 -13.46 -17.03 22.28
C ALA A 765 -13.85 -18.49 22.19
N SER A 766 -13.36 -19.22 21.20
CA SER A 766 -13.66 -20.65 21.02
C SER A 766 -12.88 -21.57 21.94
N GLY A 767 -12.06 -21.04 22.86
CA GLY A 767 -11.15 -21.85 23.70
C GLY A 767 -10.14 -22.66 22.86
N ARG A 768 -10.22 -22.54 21.54
CA ARG A 768 -9.20 -23.06 20.64
C ARG A 768 -7.99 -22.17 20.82
N LYS A 769 -6.94 -22.68 21.50
CA LYS A 769 -5.61 -22.13 21.28
C LYS A 769 -5.50 -21.90 19.78
N LEU A 770 -5.15 -20.69 19.33
CA LEU A 770 -4.78 -20.43 17.93
C LEU A 770 -4.12 -21.70 17.44
N GLN A 771 -4.66 -22.31 16.36
CA GLN A 771 -3.97 -23.44 15.77
C GLN A 771 -2.61 -22.88 15.42
N SER A 772 -1.64 -23.15 16.27
CA SER A 772 -0.33 -22.55 16.13
C SER A 772 0.12 -22.88 14.70
N ARG A 773 0.92 -22.04 14.06
CA ARG A 773 1.60 -22.34 12.79
C ARG A 773 2.07 -23.80 12.75
N MET A 774 2.41 -24.32 13.90
CA MET A 774 2.78 -25.73 14.18
C MET A 774 1.61 -26.72 13.99
N THR A 775 0.40 -26.37 14.37
CA THR A 775 -0.77 -27.27 14.23
C THR A 775 -1.25 -27.31 12.77
N LEU A 776 -1.21 -26.17 12.06
CA LEU A 776 -1.47 -26.12 10.63
C LEU A 776 -0.41 -26.89 9.84
N ALA A 777 0.87 -26.70 10.18
CA ALA A 777 1.97 -27.49 9.60
C ALA A 777 1.78 -29.00 9.82
N PHE A 778 1.35 -29.41 11.00
CA PHE A 778 1.02 -30.82 11.28
C PHE A 778 -0.15 -31.36 10.43
N LYS A 779 -1.17 -30.54 10.22
CA LYS A 779 -2.31 -30.94 9.35
C LYS A 779 -1.87 -31.14 7.90
N ARG A 780 -0.93 -30.35 7.41
CA ARG A 780 -0.39 -30.42 6.04
C ARG A 780 0.53 -31.61 5.79
N LEU A 781 1.08 -32.23 6.84
CA LEU A 781 1.88 -33.46 6.67
C LEU A 781 1.02 -34.56 6.05
N PRO A 782 1.54 -35.39 5.13
CA PRO A 782 0.89 -36.64 4.70
C PRO A 782 0.69 -37.60 5.88
N ASP A 783 -0.19 -38.59 5.73
CA ASP A 783 -0.41 -39.61 6.78
C ASP A 783 0.85 -40.43 7.06
N VAL A 784 1.64 -40.69 6.01
CA VAL A 784 3.00 -41.27 6.11
C VAL A 784 3.97 -40.29 5.49
N PHE A 785 4.95 -39.85 6.29
CA PHE A 785 5.82 -38.75 5.92
C PHE A 785 7.27 -38.97 6.38
N THR A 786 8.19 -38.18 5.82
CA THR A 786 9.62 -38.19 6.10
C THR A 786 10.03 -36.95 6.94
N SER A 787 11.27 -36.89 7.34
CA SER A 787 11.86 -35.66 7.93
C SER A 787 11.89 -34.49 6.97
N ASN A 788 11.97 -34.73 5.66
CA ASN A 788 11.91 -33.68 4.63
C ASN A 788 10.52 -33.06 4.54
N ASP A 789 9.47 -33.86 4.67
CA ASP A 789 8.08 -33.35 4.69
C ASP A 789 7.86 -32.46 5.93
N VAL A 790 8.48 -32.82 7.06
CA VAL A 790 8.47 -31.96 8.25
C VAL A 790 9.19 -30.64 8.01
N ASP A 791 10.35 -30.70 7.35
CA ASP A 791 11.09 -29.50 6.97
C ASP A 791 10.24 -28.55 6.11
N LEU A 792 9.63 -29.10 5.06
CA LEU A 792 8.77 -28.36 4.13
C LEU A 792 7.55 -27.76 4.84
N CYS A 793 6.80 -28.57 5.59
CA CYS A 793 5.55 -28.13 6.22
C CYS A 793 5.75 -27.14 7.38
N TYR A 794 6.87 -27.26 8.12
CA TYR A 794 7.18 -26.42 9.28
C TYR A 794 8.11 -25.26 8.94
N GLY A 795 8.74 -25.28 7.75
CA GLY A 795 9.60 -24.22 7.26
C GLY A 795 10.91 -24.11 8.05
N TYR A 796 11.53 -25.24 8.40
CA TYR A 796 12.81 -25.27 9.14
C TYR A 796 14.04 -25.05 8.26
N GLN A 797 13.88 -24.97 6.96
CA GLN A 797 14.93 -24.64 5.98
C GLN A 797 16.19 -25.51 6.11
N GLY A 798 16.00 -26.82 6.24
CA GLY A 798 17.09 -27.79 6.37
C GLY A 798 17.76 -27.85 7.75
N ASN A 799 17.25 -27.14 8.74
CA ASN A 799 17.80 -27.19 10.11
C ASN A 799 17.49 -28.52 10.78
N LYS A 800 18.46 -29.45 10.72
CA LYS A 800 18.33 -30.81 11.25
C LYS A 800 17.98 -30.86 12.74
N ASN A 801 18.51 -29.95 13.55
CA ASN A 801 18.20 -29.90 14.98
C ASN A 801 16.74 -29.53 15.26
N SER A 802 16.20 -28.56 14.52
CA SER A 802 14.79 -28.14 14.61
C SER A 802 13.86 -29.24 14.15
N ILE A 803 14.21 -29.93 13.04
CA ILE A 803 13.45 -31.06 12.50
C ILE A 803 13.42 -32.21 13.52
N CYS A 804 14.57 -32.60 14.05
CA CYS A 804 14.68 -33.67 15.05
C CYS A 804 13.91 -33.33 16.34
N SER A 805 14.00 -32.10 16.83
CA SER A 805 13.27 -31.63 18.00
C SER A 805 11.75 -31.64 17.77
N CYS A 806 11.29 -31.24 16.58
CA CYS A 806 9.89 -31.31 16.20
C CYS A 806 9.37 -32.75 16.16
N LEU A 807 10.11 -33.66 15.49
CA LEU A 807 9.75 -35.07 15.39
C LEU A 807 9.71 -35.74 16.78
N LYS A 808 10.70 -35.43 17.64
CA LYS A 808 10.73 -35.95 19.02
C LYS A 808 9.50 -35.47 19.79
N ARG A 809 9.19 -34.17 19.78
CA ARG A 809 8.01 -33.61 20.45
C ARG A 809 6.71 -34.22 19.95
N LEU A 810 6.55 -34.37 18.62
CA LEU A 810 5.35 -34.99 18.05
C LEU A 810 5.21 -36.47 18.44
N GLN A 811 6.32 -37.19 18.65
CA GLN A 811 6.31 -38.55 19.17
C GLN A 811 5.96 -38.58 20.67
N ASP A 812 6.56 -37.70 21.47
CA ASP A 812 6.31 -37.56 22.90
C ASP A 812 4.86 -37.17 23.17
N ASP A 813 4.26 -36.32 22.30
CA ASP A 813 2.85 -35.94 22.32
C ASP A 813 1.91 -37.08 21.82
N GLY A 814 2.45 -38.22 21.39
CA GLY A 814 1.67 -39.36 20.89
C GLY A 814 0.99 -39.11 19.55
N ARG A 815 1.35 -38.06 18.80
CA ARG A 815 0.74 -37.64 17.54
C ARG A 815 1.27 -38.38 16.32
N ILE A 816 2.48 -38.91 16.41
CA ILE A 816 3.12 -39.66 15.33
C ILE A 816 3.83 -40.90 15.88
N LYS A 817 4.04 -41.90 15.02
CA LYS A 817 4.81 -43.11 15.32
C LYS A 817 5.81 -43.37 14.19
N LYS A 818 7.06 -43.68 14.57
CA LYS A 818 8.09 -44.07 13.60
C LYS A 818 7.82 -45.52 13.12
N ILE A 819 7.83 -45.70 11.80
CA ILE A 819 7.63 -47.03 11.18
C ILE A 819 8.95 -47.81 11.24
N ARG A 820 8.92 -48.99 11.87
CA ARG A 820 10.11 -49.78 12.13
C ARG A 820 10.33 -50.92 11.15
N SER A 821 9.31 -51.31 10.35
CA SER A 821 9.35 -52.44 9.41
C SER A 821 8.49 -52.19 8.17
N GLY A 822 8.73 -52.92 7.07
CA GLY A 822 7.96 -52.79 5.81
C GLY A 822 8.57 -51.77 4.85
N ALA A 823 7.85 -51.51 3.74
CA ALA A 823 8.28 -50.62 2.64
C ALA A 823 8.51 -49.17 3.11
N ASP A 824 7.82 -48.72 4.17
CA ASP A 824 7.93 -47.37 4.73
C ASP A 824 8.87 -47.29 5.96
N LYS A 825 9.77 -48.28 6.13
CA LYS A 825 10.71 -48.25 7.22
C LYS A 825 11.53 -46.96 7.26
N GLY A 826 11.54 -46.33 8.44
CA GLY A 826 12.25 -45.05 8.67
C GLY A 826 11.38 -43.81 8.53
N LYS A 827 10.23 -43.90 7.90
CA LYS A 827 9.23 -42.84 7.86
C LYS A 827 8.41 -42.77 9.15
N TYR A 828 7.57 -41.74 9.24
CA TYR A 828 6.66 -41.53 10.37
C TYR A 828 5.21 -41.62 9.87
N ARG A 829 4.29 -42.08 10.75
CA ARG A 829 2.85 -42.14 10.48
C ARG A 829 2.09 -41.31 11.51
N LYS A 830 1.11 -40.52 11.06
CA LYS A 830 0.17 -39.84 11.94
C LYS A 830 -0.65 -40.87 12.73
N ILE A 831 -0.81 -40.62 14.02
CA ILE A 831 -1.71 -41.41 14.87
C ILE A 831 -3.03 -40.62 14.89
N GLY A 832 -4.11 -41.23 14.37
CA GLY A 832 -5.44 -40.62 14.39
C GLY A 832 -5.87 -40.38 15.84
N VAL A 833 -6.20 -39.16 16.21
CA VAL A 833 -6.90 -38.83 17.43
C VAL A 833 -8.33 -39.33 17.19
N ALA A 834 -8.67 -40.49 17.70
CA ALA A 834 -10.06 -40.84 17.89
C ALA A 834 -10.70 -39.71 18.68
N LEU A 835 -11.73 -39.08 18.08
CA LEU A 835 -12.57 -38.10 18.74
C LEU A 835 -13.09 -38.74 20.03
N ARG A 836 -12.54 -38.41 21.19
CA ARG A 836 -13.22 -38.58 22.46
C ARG A 836 -14.30 -37.52 22.47
N GLN A 837 -15.51 -37.99 22.13
CA GLN A 837 -16.74 -37.35 22.57
C GLN A 837 -16.72 -37.36 24.10
N GLN A 838 -16.59 -36.21 24.70
CA GLN A 838 -17.25 -35.79 25.94
C GLN A 838 -17.33 -34.30 26.00
#